data_1dabbcfb09bd66b21933c513eb428448
#
_entry.id   1dabbcfb09bd66b21933c513eb428448
#
_cell.length_a   1.000
_cell.length_b   1.000
_cell.length_c   1.000
_cell.angle_alpha   90.00
_cell.angle_beta   90.00
_cell.angle_gamma   90.00
#
_symmetry.space_group_name_H-M   'P 1'
#
loop_
_entity.id
_entity.type
_entity.pdbx_description
1 polymer ?
#
loop_
_entity_poly.entity_id
_entity_poly.type
_entity_poly.pdbx_seq_one_letter_code
_entity_poly.pdbx_strand_id
1 'polypeptide(L)'
;MTKQVDPNAAVMNLPRRDARDKLLGRTKYTIDAIEGVELRAVLLRAEVPSAKIREINLSVAREMPGVKAIATYDDAPGLHGLGITDTPIFAKDVIRYHGEPIAAVAATTLVQAREAADAIGIAVEECGPILSMSEAIEENATLVHPDWADYEVVFEGATRRGNIAWEATVVRGNTDEAFSRSDITIVEGCYSVGRQSHVPFEPRVAIASYVDGRFEIQTSTQVPWTVRHVVAKVLGVPESHVRVTVPAVGGGFGLKFDCSLEPYAAVLARMTGKSVSIANTRQEEQMTCLCRENAEIRIRSAVTSDGEIVGREATVLMDAGAYGGEQIFLSTMTAHTLGGNYKLGSVKLSSLVVYTNTPPNGAFRACNGVYNTFALEQHTDQICNVLEIDPIEFRRKTCVGKGDIGATGQVFEGDVLEPMLDVAIRNYGAYEKNKTLPDGRLYGRSTTIGTWFIFVGSSSATVNLNSDGSATLVTSGVEIGQGTMVQALPQIISANLGIHPDDVIVKTADTDASGRDLGVGGGRTTVSIGAASEAACKEVRDKLFTIGSRLLQTATDNLILSKGRIELRGVPGSGMSIQALVAQAEADFGPVSGSGSFTNPGTQALPGCTAGHFIDAIDLPVHAVHDCELAIDSETGHVEILSYRVIQDVGLALNPRAIHGQIQGGVVQGLGYALQEEISINENGSFAQKGFETYRIPTALDALPVEFVLYEGAPSCGPLGVKGAGEIPILNVGAAIACAVANATGQPVHQLPLTPPKVLQIIDGKDAPLNFPHIKSNWKDNTIGFA
;
A
#
# COMPACT_ATOMS: atom_id res chain seq x y z
N MET A 1 22.23 31.83 -2.12
CA MET A 1 22.43 30.50 -2.71
C MET A 1 22.62 29.52 -1.55
N THR A 2 21.59 28.74 -1.23
CA THR A 2 21.67 27.65 -0.26
C THR A 2 22.65 26.63 -0.80
N LYS A 3 23.72 26.35 -0.05
CA LYS A 3 24.69 25.31 -0.44
C LYS A 3 23.99 23.96 -0.41
N GLN A 4 23.85 23.33 -1.56
CA GLN A 4 23.37 21.97 -1.69
C GLN A 4 24.28 21.02 -0.89
N VAL A 5 23.67 20.16 -0.11
CA VAL A 5 24.33 19.01 0.51
C VAL A 5 24.79 18.09 -0.61
N ASP A 6 25.98 17.52 -0.49
CA ASP A 6 26.44 16.51 -1.45
C ASP A 6 25.63 15.21 -1.24
N PRO A 7 24.76 14.83 -2.18
CA PRO A 7 23.92 13.64 -2.03
C PRO A 7 24.75 12.35 -1.87
N ASN A 8 25.92 12.29 -2.52
CA ASN A 8 26.77 11.10 -2.48
C ASN A 8 27.38 10.86 -1.10
N ALA A 9 27.55 11.91 -0.29
CA ALA A 9 28.01 11.77 1.10
C ALA A 9 27.00 11.07 2.01
N ALA A 10 25.74 10.97 1.58
CA ALA A 10 24.66 10.30 2.31
C ALA A 10 24.57 8.79 2.01
N VAL A 11 25.14 8.31 0.91
CA VAL A 11 25.06 6.90 0.51
C VAL A 11 25.95 6.05 1.41
N MET A 12 25.32 5.20 2.22
CA MET A 12 26.02 4.31 3.15
C MET A 12 25.31 2.95 3.25
N ASN A 13 26.08 1.88 3.21
CA ASN A 13 25.59 0.52 3.47
C ASN A 13 25.54 0.20 4.98
N LEU A 14 24.82 1.04 5.74
CA LEU A 14 24.69 0.83 7.18
C LEU A 14 23.88 -0.44 7.49
N PRO A 15 24.31 -1.24 8.50
CA PRO A 15 23.50 -2.33 9.00
C PRO A 15 22.22 -1.80 9.68
N ARG A 16 21.21 -2.64 9.76
CA ARG A 16 20.01 -2.28 10.54
C ARG A 16 20.36 -2.14 12.02
N ARG A 17 20.06 -1.00 12.59
CA ARG A 17 20.32 -0.71 14.02
C ARG A 17 19.48 -1.60 14.96
N ASP A 18 18.26 -1.89 14.57
CA ASP A 18 17.32 -2.73 15.33
C ASP A 18 17.52 -4.23 15.13
N ALA A 19 18.41 -4.66 14.23
CA ALA A 19 18.60 -6.07 13.90
C ALA A 19 19.05 -6.89 15.11
N ARG A 20 19.99 -6.38 15.92
CA ARG A 20 20.50 -7.09 17.08
C ARG A 20 19.41 -7.35 18.11
N ASP A 21 18.60 -6.35 18.42
CA ASP A 21 17.54 -6.47 19.42
C ASP A 21 16.41 -7.39 18.95
N LYS A 22 16.10 -7.37 17.64
CA LYS A 22 15.19 -8.34 17.03
C LYS A 22 15.69 -9.77 17.14
N LEU A 23 16.94 -10.02 16.77
CA LEU A 23 17.56 -11.34 16.85
C LEU A 23 17.68 -11.88 18.28
N LEU A 24 17.84 -11.00 19.27
CA LEU A 24 17.93 -11.36 20.67
C LEU A 24 16.57 -11.38 21.40
N GLY A 25 15.45 -11.13 20.69
CA GLY A 25 14.12 -11.08 21.27
C GLY A 25 13.89 -9.90 22.23
N ARG A 26 14.65 -8.81 22.09
CA ARG A 26 14.58 -7.62 22.95
C ARG A 26 13.59 -6.58 22.42
N THR A 27 13.35 -6.58 21.12
CA THR A 27 12.37 -5.69 20.51
C THR A 27 10.99 -5.98 21.09
N LYS A 28 10.30 -4.94 21.53
CA LYS A 28 8.94 -5.05 22.09
C LYS A 28 7.92 -4.62 21.03
N TYR A 29 6.98 -5.51 20.75
CA TYR A 29 5.82 -5.30 19.93
C TYR A 29 4.60 -5.03 20.81
N THR A 30 3.51 -4.55 20.22
CA THR A 30 2.28 -4.29 21.01
C THR A 30 1.74 -5.57 21.65
N ILE A 31 1.84 -6.71 20.98
CA ILE A 31 1.42 -8.01 21.50
C ILE A 31 2.16 -8.41 22.79
N ASP A 32 3.42 -7.99 22.94
CA ASP A 32 4.22 -8.30 24.15
C ASP A 32 3.78 -7.49 25.39
N ALA A 33 3.06 -6.38 25.20
CA ALA A 33 2.58 -5.53 26.29
C ALA A 33 1.25 -6.02 26.91
N ILE A 34 0.60 -6.99 26.28
CA ILE A 34 -0.70 -7.51 26.73
C ILE A 34 -0.65 -8.04 28.16
N GLU A 35 0.44 -8.69 28.58
CA GLU A 35 0.54 -9.32 29.91
C GLU A 35 0.34 -8.33 31.07
N GLY A 36 0.70 -7.06 30.90
CA GLY A 36 0.54 -6.00 31.90
C GLY A 36 -0.85 -5.36 31.95
N VAL A 37 -1.81 -5.78 31.12
CA VAL A 37 -3.13 -5.17 30.98
C VAL A 37 -4.15 -5.85 31.91
N GLU A 38 -5.04 -5.07 32.53
CA GLU A 38 -5.99 -5.58 33.53
C GLU A 38 -7.07 -6.51 32.95
N LEU A 39 -7.58 -6.20 31.76
CA LEU A 39 -8.67 -6.93 31.11
C LEU A 39 -8.30 -7.43 29.72
N ARG A 40 -8.85 -8.58 29.35
CA ARG A 40 -8.77 -9.19 28.03
C ARG A 40 -10.11 -9.05 27.34
N ALA A 41 -10.09 -8.70 26.06
CA ALA A 41 -11.30 -8.59 25.27
C ALA A 41 -11.28 -9.49 24.03
N VAL A 42 -12.48 -9.92 23.62
CA VAL A 42 -12.74 -10.67 22.39
C VAL A 42 -13.95 -10.07 21.68
N LEU A 43 -14.03 -10.31 20.37
CA LEU A 43 -15.17 -9.94 19.54
C LEU A 43 -16.07 -11.17 19.33
N LEU A 44 -17.36 -10.99 19.56
CA LEU A 44 -18.37 -11.88 19.02
C LEU A 44 -18.63 -11.48 17.57
N ARG A 45 -18.50 -12.44 16.67
CA ARG A 45 -18.57 -12.22 15.22
C ARG A 45 -19.71 -13.01 14.59
N ALA A 46 -20.26 -12.48 13.52
CA ALA A 46 -21.31 -13.13 12.74
C ALA A 46 -20.78 -14.44 12.10
N GLU A 47 -21.63 -15.47 12.11
CA GLU A 47 -21.37 -16.77 11.47
C GLU A 47 -22.09 -16.94 10.12
N VAL A 48 -22.83 -15.90 9.71
CA VAL A 48 -23.59 -15.84 8.46
C VAL A 48 -23.18 -14.64 7.62
N PRO A 49 -23.25 -14.71 6.29
CA PRO A 49 -22.81 -13.62 5.41
C PRO A 49 -23.83 -12.49 5.26
N SER A 50 -25.12 -12.75 5.49
CA SER A 50 -26.19 -11.75 5.38
C SER A 50 -27.38 -12.13 6.23
N ALA A 51 -27.77 -11.27 7.17
CA ALA A 51 -28.95 -11.50 8.02
C ALA A 51 -29.45 -10.20 8.64
N LYS A 52 -30.72 -10.18 8.99
CA LYS A 52 -31.31 -9.17 9.89
C LYS A 52 -31.16 -9.62 11.34
N ILE A 53 -30.59 -8.78 12.19
CA ILE A 53 -30.49 -9.02 13.62
C ILE A 53 -31.88 -8.72 14.23
N ARG A 54 -32.48 -9.73 14.88
CA ARG A 54 -33.76 -9.61 15.54
C ARG A 54 -33.63 -9.33 17.03
N GLU A 55 -32.65 -9.93 17.67
CA GLU A 55 -32.38 -9.77 19.09
C GLU A 55 -30.93 -10.08 19.40
N ILE A 56 -30.34 -9.33 20.33
CA ILE A 56 -29.05 -9.63 20.96
C ILE A 56 -29.31 -9.75 22.45
N ASN A 57 -29.23 -10.96 23.02
CA ASN A 57 -29.48 -11.23 24.43
C ASN A 57 -28.18 -11.35 25.20
N LEU A 58 -27.87 -10.34 26.02
CA LEU A 58 -26.66 -10.23 26.80
C LEU A 58 -26.83 -10.74 28.25
N SER A 59 -28.04 -11.16 28.67
CA SER A 59 -28.36 -11.40 30.08
C SER A 59 -27.47 -12.46 30.72
N VAL A 60 -27.28 -13.59 30.06
CA VAL A 60 -26.45 -14.69 30.58
C VAL A 60 -24.98 -14.27 30.62
N ALA A 61 -24.48 -13.71 29.55
CA ALA A 61 -23.08 -13.30 29.42
C ALA A 61 -22.67 -12.24 30.47
N ARG A 62 -23.58 -11.31 30.82
CA ARG A 62 -23.31 -10.26 31.83
C ARG A 62 -23.12 -10.80 33.24
N GLU A 63 -23.76 -11.91 33.58
CA GLU A 63 -23.68 -12.53 34.92
C GLU A 63 -22.50 -13.51 35.04
N MET A 64 -21.79 -13.79 33.96
CA MET A 64 -20.69 -14.75 33.99
C MET A 64 -19.49 -14.24 34.81
N PRO A 65 -18.81 -15.14 35.54
CA PRO A 65 -17.66 -14.77 36.38
C PRO A 65 -16.56 -14.08 35.57
N GLY A 66 -16.08 -12.95 36.10
CA GLY A 66 -14.95 -12.22 35.52
C GLY A 66 -15.32 -11.22 34.43
N VAL A 67 -16.51 -11.25 33.87
CA VAL A 67 -17.01 -10.27 32.89
C VAL A 67 -17.10 -8.88 33.54
N LYS A 68 -16.63 -7.84 32.85
CA LYS A 68 -16.62 -6.46 33.31
C LYS A 68 -17.42 -5.52 32.43
N ALA A 69 -17.42 -5.76 31.12
CA ALA A 69 -18.24 -5.01 30.17
C ALA A 69 -18.53 -5.84 28.92
N ILE A 70 -19.68 -5.56 28.31
CA ILE A 70 -20.05 -6.04 26.97
C ILE A 70 -20.53 -4.82 26.20
N ALA A 71 -19.83 -4.48 25.12
CA ALA A 71 -20.16 -3.38 24.21
C ALA A 71 -20.85 -3.90 22.95
N THR A 72 -21.80 -3.14 22.48
CA THR A 72 -22.54 -3.37 21.22
C THR A 72 -22.64 -2.07 20.44
N TYR A 73 -23.37 -2.06 19.33
CA TYR A 73 -23.60 -0.87 18.51
C TYR A 73 -24.02 0.37 19.33
N ASP A 74 -24.89 0.20 20.33
CA ASP A 74 -25.43 1.32 21.14
C ASP A 74 -24.34 2.05 21.94
N ASP A 75 -23.23 1.39 22.24
CA ASP A 75 -22.10 1.96 22.99
C ASP A 75 -21.11 2.74 22.10
N ALA A 76 -21.17 2.49 20.76
CA ALA A 76 -20.33 3.15 19.77
C ALA A 76 -21.06 3.26 18.40
N PRO A 77 -22.10 4.11 18.30
CA PRO A 77 -22.98 4.18 17.12
C PRO A 77 -22.42 4.95 15.94
N GLY A 78 -21.21 5.49 16.06
CA GLY A 78 -20.58 6.27 14.99
C GLY A 78 -20.20 5.44 13.78
N LEU A 79 -20.35 6.02 12.59
CA LEU A 79 -19.86 5.46 11.33
C LEU A 79 -18.51 6.06 10.98
N HIS A 80 -17.68 5.30 10.28
CA HIS A 80 -16.42 5.74 9.70
C HIS A 80 -16.27 5.26 8.25
N GLY A 81 -15.18 5.64 7.60
CA GLY A 81 -14.82 5.26 6.24
C GLY A 81 -13.94 6.30 5.59
N LEU A 82 -13.10 5.91 4.64
CA LEU A 82 -12.11 6.78 4.02
C LEU A 82 -12.68 7.63 2.87
N GLY A 83 -13.68 7.15 2.16
CA GLY A 83 -14.31 7.90 1.05
C GLY A 83 -15.80 7.99 1.19
N ILE A 84 -16.41 6.95 1.77
CA ILE A 84 -17.81 6.86 2.11
C ILE A 84 -17.89 6.51 3.59
N THR A 85 -18.69 7.23 4.36
CA THR A 85 -18.91 6.96 5.78
C THR A 85 -19.99 5.87 5.93
N ASP A 86 -19.66 4.62 5.62
CA ASP A 86 -20.59 3.48 5.57
C ASP A 86 -20.35 2.41 6.64
N THR A 87 -19.18 2.43 7.30
CA THR A 87 -18.70 1.34 8.15
C THR A 87 -19.03 1.57 9.62
N PRO A 88 -19.88 0.75 10.28
CA PRO A 88 -20.11 0.79 11.72
C PRO A 88 -19.00 0.02 12.46
N ILE A 89 -18.83 0.32 13.75
CA ILE A 89 -17.93 -0.47 14.61
C ILE A 89 -18.54 -1.84 14.91
N PHE A 90 -19.85 -1.91 15.21
CA PHE A 90 -20.58 -3.15 15.41
C PHE A 90 -21.75 -3.21 14.43
N ALA A 91 -22.11 -4.41 13.98
CA ALA A 91 -23.35 -4.63 13.26
C ALA A 91 -24.55 -4.14 14.08
N LYS A 92 -25.40 -3.30 13.45
CA LYS A 92 -26.57 -2.74 14.11
C LYS A 92 -27.81 -3.64 13.91
N ASP A 93 -28.46 -3.51 12.77
CA ASP A 93 -29.71 -4.19 12.45
C ASP A 93 -29.51 -5.28 11.39
N VAL A 94 -28.37 -5.25 10.71
CA VAL A 94 -28.04 -6.12 9.58
C VAL A 94 -26.59 -6.59 9.69
N ILE A 95 -26.38 -7.89 9.56
CA ILE A 95 -25.09 -8.53 9.30
C ILE A 95 -24.86 -8.47 7.79
N ARG A 96 -23.69 -8.00 7.36
CA ARG A 96 -23.34 -7.84 5.95
C ARG A 96 -22.25 -8.77 5.46
N TYR A 97 -21.49 -9.39 6.38
CA TYR A 97 -20.46 -10.39 5.99
C TYR A 97 -20.18 -11.38 7.12
N HIS A 98 -19.70 -12.55 6.76
CA HIS A 98 -19.26 -13.56 7.72
C HIS A 98 -18.01 -13.08 8.46
N GLY A 99 -18.08 -12.96 9.78
CA GLY A 99 -17.01 -12.43 10.62
C GLY A 99 -17.23 -10.99 11.08
N GLU A 100 -18.34 -10.36 10.72
CA GLU A 100 -18.67 -8.99 11.15
C GLU A 100 -18.83 -8.91 12.67
N PRO A 101 -18.19 -7.94 13.36
CA PRO A 101 -18.31 -7.78 14.80
C PRO A 101 -19.73 -7.40 15.22
N ILE A 102 -20.30 -8.12 16.20
CA ILE A 102 -21.64 -7.86 16.75
C ILE A 102 -21.53 -7.30 18.17
N ALA A 103 -20.61 -7.83 18.97
CA ALA A 103 -20.35 -7.38 20.33
C ALA A 103 -18.86 -7.56 20.69
N ALA A 104 -18.42 -6.84 21.72
CA ALA A 104 -17.10 -7.00 22.31
C ALA A 104 -17.24 -7.28 23.81
N VAL A 105 -16.57 -8.29 24.32
CA VAL A 105 -16.63 -8.70 25.73
C VAL A 105 -15.28 -8.50 26.40
N ALA A 106 -15.23 -7.74 27.49
CA ALA A 106 -14.06 -7.58 28.34
C ALA A 106 -14.20 -8.36 29.66
N ALA A 107 -13.24 -9.20 29.98
CA ALA A 107 -13.20 -9.99 31.22
C ALA A 107 -11.78 -10.01 31.83
N THR A 108 -11.66 -10.56 33.03
CA THR A 108 -10.37 -10.64 33.73
C THR A 108 -9.39 -11.61 33.09
N THR A 109 -9.89 -12.60 32.35
CA THR A 109 -9.06 -13.52 31.56
C THR A 109 -9.61 -13.69 30.15
N LEU A 110 -8.76 -14.09 29.22
CA LEU A 110 -9.17 -14.37 27.84
C LEU A 110 -10.20 -15.50 27.74
N VAL A 111 -10.06 -16.53 28.58
CA VAL A 111 -10.99 -17.67 28.63
C VAL A 111 -12.37 -17.18 29.04
N GLN A 112 -12.47 -16.40 30.11
CA GLN A 112 -13.76 -15.84 30.56
C GLN A 112 -14.40 -14.92 29.51
N ALA A 113 -13.60 -14.13 28.79
CA ALA A 113 -14.10 -13.28 27.71
C ALA A 113 -14.70 -14.11 26.58
N ARG A 114 -14.05 -15.22 26.20
CA ARG A 114 -14.53 -16.15 25.16
C ARG A 114 -15.81 -16.87 25.56
N GLU A 115 -15.79 -17.51 26.75
CA GLU A 115 -16.98 -18.20 27.27
C GLU A 115 -18.19 -17.27 27.38
N ALA A 116 -17.97 -16.02 27.79
CA ALA A 116 -19.02 -15.02 27.84
C ALA A 116 -19.49 -14.55 26.44
N ALA A 117 -18.59 -14.42 25.48
CA ALA A 117 -18.97 -14.12 24.10
C ALA A 117 -19.81 -15.25 23.50
N ASP A 118 -19.43 -16.50 23.72
CA ASP A 118 -20.18 -17.68 23.26
C ASP A 118 -21.55 -17.82 23.93
N ALA A 119 -21.74 -17.22 25.13
CA ALA A 119 -23.00 -17.22 25.85
C ALA A 119 -23.98 -16.09 25.42
N ILE A 120 -23.57 -15.19 24.53
CA ILE A 120 -24.46 -14.16 23.98
C ILE A 120 -25.41 -14.80 22.98
N GLY A 121 -26.71 -14.69 23.25
CA GLY A 121 -27.74 -15.17 22.35
C GLY A 121 -27.97 -14.17 21.20
N ILE A 122 -27.91 -14.65 19.96
CA ILE A 122 -28.25 -13.84 18.78
C ILE A 122 -29.36 -14.52 18.02
N ALA A 123 -30.48 -13.81 17.83
CA ALA A 123 -31.59 -14.25 16.93
C ALA A 123 -31.45 -13.49 15.61
N VAL A 124 -31.30 -14.21 14.50
CA VAL A 124 -31.17 -13.64 13.16
C VAL A 124 -32.19 -14.20 12.20
N GLU A 125 -32.54 -13.42 11.21
CA GLU A 125 -33.29 -13.84 10.02
C GLU A 125 -32.33 -13.76 8.83
N GLU A 126 -31.87 -14.93 8.36
CA GLU A 126 -30.92 -15.00 7.25
C GLU A 126 -31.52 -14.44 5.96
N CYS A 127 -30.70 -13.74 5.19
CA CYS A 127 -31.00 -13.19 3.88
C CYS A 127 -30.13 -13.86 2.81
N GLY A 128 -30.58 -13.88 1.57
CA GLY A 128 -29.78 -14.35 0.45
C GLY A 128 -28.56 -13.44 0.27
N PRO A 129 -27.32 -13.94 0.43
CA PRO A 129 -26.13 -13.12 0.27
C PRO A 129 -25.77 -12.93 -1.20
N ILE A 130 -25.13 -11.82 -1.53
CA ILE A 130 -24.47 -11.55 -2.79
C ILE A 130 -22.96 -11.81 -2.60
N LEU A 131 -22.42 -12.86 -3.19
CA LEU A 131 -21.05 -13.29 -2.97
C LEU A 131 -20.11 -13.03 -4.16
N SER A 132 -20.64 -12.55 -5.29
CA SER A 132 -19.85 -12.23 -6.48
C SER A 132 -20.14 -10.83 -7.00
N MET A 133 -19.16 -10.19 -7.62
CA MET A 133 -19.33 -8.89 -8.27
C MET A 133 -20.30 -8.96 -9.46
N SER A 134 -20.26 -10.04 -10.23
CA SER A 134 -21.17 -10.24 -11.38
C SER A 134 -22.64 -10.26 -10.96
N GLU A 135 -22.97 -10.96 -9.85
CA GLU A 135 -24.29 -10.98 -9.27
C GLU A 135 -24.69 -9.60 -8.70
N ALA A 136 -23.74 -8.91 -8.04
CA ALA A 136 -23.97 -7.61 -7.41
C ALA A 136 -24.35 -6.49 -8.40
N ILE A 137 -23.87 -6.55 -9.64
CA ILE A 137 -24.11 -5.51 -10.66
C ILE A 137 -25.31 -5.81 -11.58
N GLU A 138 -26.02 -6.92 -11.37
CA GLU A 138 -27.26 -7.21 -12.10
C GLU A 138 -28.33 -6.14 -11.82
N GLU A 139 -29.18 -5.85 -12.80
CA GLU A 139 -30.17 -4.75 -12.74
C GLU A 139 -31.13 -4.86 -11.53
N ASN A 140 -31.45 -6.08 -11.10
CA ASN A 140 -32.36 -6.35 -10.01
C ASN A 140 -31.68 -7.01 -8.81
N ALA A 141 -30.37 -6.86 -8.68
CA ALA A 141 -29.63 -7.43 -7.55
C ALA A 141 -30.12 -6.88 -6.21
N THR A 142 -30.18 -7.74 -5.21
CA THR A 142 -30.42 -7.30 -3.83
C THR A 142 -29.31 -6.31 -3.43
N LEU A 143 -29.70 -5.23 -2.74
CA LEU A 143 -28.74 -4.23 -2.30
C LEU A 143 -28.07 -4.65 -0.99
N VAL A 144 -26.74 -4.68 -0.96
CA VAL A 144 -25.96 -4.88 0.27
C VAL A 144 -26.17 -3.69 1.20
N HIS A 145 -26.30 -2.48 0.63
CA HIS A 145 -26.65 -1.25 1.33
C HIS A 145 -27.89 -0.62 0.73
N PRO A 146 -29.10 -0.91 1.26
CA PRO A 146 -30.32 -0.25 0.79
C PRO A 146 -30.25 1.29 0.89
N ASP A 147 -29.54 1.81 1.91
CA ASP A 147 -29.41 3.23 2.22
C ASP A 147 -28.16 3.87 1.60
N TRP A 148 -27.58 3.25 0.57
CA TRP A 148 -26.32 3.68 -0.05
C TRP A 148 -26.31 5.16 -0.46
N ALA A 149 -27.46 5.73 -0.79
CA ALA A 149 -27.57 7.13 -1.22
C ALA A 149 -27.45 8.14 -0.06
N ASP A 150 -27.71 7.70 1.18
CA ASP A 150 -27.77 8.56 2.37
C ASP A 150 -26.41 8.67 3.08
N TYR A 151 -25.43 7.84 2.72
CA TYR A 151 -24.09 7.90 3.31
C TYR A 151 -23.36 9.18 2.95
N GLU A 152 -22.71 9.79 3.95
CA GLU A 152 -21.80 10.91 3.75
C GLU A 152 -20.65 10.50 2.83
N VAL A 153 -20.41 11.31 1.81
CA VAL A 153 -19.32 11.14 0.85
C VAL A 153 -18.30 12.25 1.08
N VAL A 154 -17.05 11.86 1.26
CA VAL A 154 -15.97 12.82 1.55
C VAL A 154 -15.53 13.60 0.31
N PHE A 155 -15.78 13.06 -0.89
CA PHE A 155 -15.39 13.65 -2.17
C PHE A 155 -16.55 13.70 -3.16
N GLU A 156 -16.65 14.81 -3.88
CA GLU A 156 -17.67 15.00 -4.92
C GLU A 156 -17.23 14.41 -6.27
N GLY A 157 -18.19 14.22 -7.17
CA GLY A 157 -17.93 13.90 -8.58
C GLY A 157 -17.88 12.42 -8.94
N ALA A 158 -18.07 11.49 -7.98
CA ALA A 158 -18.18 10.07 -8.30
C ALA A 158 -19.62 9.68 -8.67
N THR A 159 -19.75 8.75 -9.59
CA THR A 159 -21.02 8.07 -9.86
C THR A 159 -21.18 6.89 -8.91
N ARG A 160 -22.34 6.83 -8.23
CA ARG A 160 -22.73 5.76 -7.31
C ARG A 160 -24.11 5.25 -7.71
N ARG A 161 -24.34 3.94 -7.67
CA ARG A 161 -25.63 3.35 -8.01
C ARG A 161 -25.76 1.92 -7.50
N GLY A 162 -26.77 1.67 -6.67
CA GLY A 162 -27.03 0.34 -6.12
C GLY A 162 -25.80 -0.24 -5.43
N ASN A 163 -25.36 -1.43 -5.83
CA ASN A 163 -24.15 -2.06 -5.29
C ASN A 163 -22.84 -1.51 -5.89
N ILE A 164 -22.87 -0.61 -6.86
CA ILE A 164 -21.67 0.12 -7.30
C ILE A 164 -21.45 1.29 -6.35
N ALA A 165 -20.56 1.07 -5.36
CA ALA A 165 -20.23 2.03 -4.33
C ALA A 165 -19.52 3.26 -4.88
N TRP A 166 -18.69 3.07 -5.91
CA TRP A 166 -17.88 4.13 -6.50
C TRP A 166 -17.47 3.80 -7.94
N GLU A 167 -17.48 4.81 -8.78
CA GLU A 167 -16.93 4.72 -10.13
C GLU A 167 -15.93 5.86 -10.35
N ALA A 168 -14.67 5.51 -10.61
CA ALA A 168 -13.62 6.46 -10.99
C ALA A 168 -13.28 6.28 -12.47
N THR A 169 -13.10 7.39 -13.19
CA THR A 169 -12.94 7.37 -14.64
C THR A 169 -11.86 8.31 -15.13
N VAL A 170 -11.17 7.92 -16.19
CA VAL A 170 -10.25 8.75 -16.95
C VAL A 170 -10.67 8.74 -18.42
N VAL A 171 -10.87 9.92 -19.00
CA VAL A 171 -11.18 10.10 -20.42
C VAL A 171 -10.26 11.15 -21.01
N ARG A 172 -9.51 10.79 -22.04
CA ARG A 172 -8.67 11.71 -22.82
C ARG A 172 -8.73 11.37 -24.29
N GLY A 173 -9.02 12.36 -25.15
CA GLY A 173 -9.23 12.15 -26.57
C GLY A 173 -10.59 11.52 -26.89
N ASN A 174 -10.72 10.90 -28.06
CA ASN A 174 -11.93 10.26 -28.57
C ASN A 174 -11.67 8.80 -28.94
N THR A 175 -12.04 7.87 -28.06
CA THR A 175 -11.82 6.44 -28.29
C THR A 175 -12.72 5.90 -29.42
N ASP A 176 -13.95 6.39 -29.57
CA ASP A 176 -14.85 5.96 -30.68
C ASP A 176 -14.22 6.26 -32.04
N GLU A 177 -13.60 7.43 -32.20
CA GLU A 177 -12.87 7.77 -33.41
C GLU A 177 -11.64 6.87 -33.62
N ALA A 178 -10.84 6.65 -32.55
CA ALA A 178 -9.67 5.78 -32.61
C ALA A 178 -10.05 4.33 -33.00
N PHE A 179 -11.13 3.78 -32.45
CA PHE A 179 -11.60 2.43 -32.78
C PHE A 179 -12.32 2.30 -34.12
N SER A 180 -12.70 3.42 -34.76
CA SER A 180 -13.35 3.43 -36.11
C SER A 180 -12.36 3.55 -37.26
N ARG A 181 -11.08 3.74 -36.99
CA ARG A 181 -10.05 3.83 -38.07
C ARG A 181 -9.96 2.53 -38.82
N SER A 182 -9.67 2.63 -40.13
CA SER A 182 -9.56 1.49 -41.06
C SER A 182 -8.16 0.83 -41.03
N ASP A 183 -7.16 1.49 -40.46
CA ASP A 183 -5.75 1.08 -40.45
C ASP A 183 -5.32 0.48 -39.13
N ILE A 184 -6.27 0.02 -38.32
CA ILE A 184 -5.98 -0.55 -36.97
C ILE A 184 -6.41 -2.00 -36.87
N THR A 185 -5.77 -2.69 -35.92
CA THR A 185 -6.21 -3.99 -35.38
C THR A 185 -6.74 -3.78 -33.97
N ILE A 186 -7.90 -4.33 -33.68
CA ILE A 186 -8.47 -4.32 -32.34
C ILE A 186 -8.03 -5.60 -31.62
N VAL A 187 -7.37 -5.43 -30.47
CA VAL A 187 -7.03 -6.53 -29.55
C VAL A 187 -7.83 -6.36 -28.27
N GLU A 188 -8.42 -7.43 -27.80
CA GLU A 188 -9.23 -7.45 -26.58
C GLU A 188 -8.82 -8.59 -25.67
N GLY A 189 -8.80 -8.36 -24.35
CA GLY A 189 -8.50 -9.36 -23.32
C GLY A 189 -9.33 -9.14 -22.06
N CYS A 190 -9.68 -10.25 -21.41
CA CYS A 190 -10.33 -10.26 -20.10
C CYS A 190 -9.48 -11.08 -19.13
N TYR A 191 -9.29 -10.54 -17.93
CA TYR A 191 -8.38 -11.09 -16.93
C TYR A 191 -9.06 -11.11 -15.56
N SER A 192 -8.67 -12.05 -14.71
CA SER A 192 -9.15 -12.12 -13.33
C SER A 192 -8.04 -12.45 -12.36
N VAL A 193 -8.22 -12.01 -11.12
CA VAL A 193 -7.28 -12.29 -10.03
C VAL A 193 -8.04 -12.66 -8.78
N GLY A 194 -7.46 -13.59 -8.00
CA GLY A 194 -7.96 -13.98 -6.69
C GLY A 194 -7.51 -13.03 -5.58
N ARG A 195 -8.10 -13.21 -4.39
CA ARG A 195 -7.73 -12.47 -3.18
C ARG A 195 -6.42 -12.97 -2.61
N GLN A 196 -5.63 -12.03 -2.03
CA GLN A 196 -4.37 -12.34 -1.34
C GLN A 196 -4.36 -11.75 0.07
N SER A 197 -3.99 -12.56 1.09
CA SER A 197 -3.82 -12.10 2.47
C SER A 197 -2.40 -11.61 2.73
N HIS A 198 -2.27 -10.57 3.55
CA HIS A 198 -0.99 -9.95 3.95
C HIS A 198 -0.12 -10.84 4.84
N VAL A 199 -0.75 -11.63 5.67
CA VAL A 199 -0.13 -12.58 6.62
C VAL A 199 1.03 -11.98 7.43
N PRO A 200 0.89 -10.81 8.09
CA PRO A 200 1.94 -10.31 8.97
C PRO A 200 2.16 -11.28 10.14
N PHE A 201 3.40 -11.43 10.59
CA PHE A 201 3.67 -12.34 11.71
C PHE A 201 3.04 -11.85 13.02
N GLU A 202 3.05 -10.54 13.28
CA GLU A 202 2.27 -9.94 14.36
C GLU A 202 0.84 -9.69 13.86
N PRO A 203 -0.20 -10.34 14.42
CA PRO A 203 -1.58 -10.02 14.10
C PRO A 203 -1.94 -8.61 14.60
N ARG A 204 -3.11 -8.09 14.21
CA ARG A 204 -3.62 -6.83 14.74
C ARG A 204 -3.86 -6.95 16.25
N VAL A 205 -3.44 -5.92 16.98
CA VAL A 205 -3.55 -5.85 18.42
C VAL A 205 -3.67 -4.40 18.88
N ALA A 206 -4.54 -4.16 19.85
CA ALA A 206 -4.74 -2.86 20.47
C ALA A 206 -4.86 -2.98 21.99
N ILE A 207 -4.29 -2.01 22.69
CA ILE A 207 -4.42 -1.82 24.13
C ILE A 207 -4.95 -0.41 24.35
N ALA A 208 -6.00 -0.26 25.14
CA ALA A 208 -6.56 1.04 25.47
C ALA A 208 -6.74 1.20 26.98
N SER A 209 -6.55 2.42 27.46
CA SER A 209 -6.95 2.85 28.79
C SER A 209 -7.71 4.18 28.70
N TYR A 210 -8.56 4.45 29.70
CA TYR A 210 -9.31 5.68 29.80
C TYR A 210 -9.11 6.28 31.19
N VAL A 211 -8.37 7.39 31.25
CA VAL A 211 -7.99 8.04 32.49
C VAL A 211 -8.26 9.55 32.36
N ASP A 212 -8.92 10.14 33.33
CA ASP A 212 -9.21 11.58 33.42
C ASP A 212 -9.86 12.16 32.14
N GLY A 213 -10.76 11.41 31.52
CA GLY A 213 -11.47 11.81 30.32
C GLY A 213 -10.68 11.63 29.02
N ARG A 214 -9.57 10.92 29.06
CA ARG A 214 -8.63 10.77 27.95
C ARG A 214 -8.33 9.32 27.63
N PHE A 215 -8.25 8.99 26.35
CA PHE A 215 -7.84 7.66 25.86
C PHE A 215 -6.33 7.64 25.60
N GLU A 216 -5.65 6.63 26.14
CA GLU A 216 -4.29 6.25 25.82
C GLU A 216 -4.34 4.92 25.08
N ILE A 217 -3.95 4.91 23.79
CA ILE A 217 -4.02 3.74 22.92
C ILE A 217 -2.63 3.36 22.47
N GLN A 218 -2.24 2.10 22.72
CA GLN A 218 -1.05 1.49 22.17
C GLN A 218 -1.48 0.42 21.16
N THR A 219 -1.02 0.50 19.91
CA THR A 219 -1.49 -0.40 18.86
C THR A 219 -0.43 -0.70 17.81
N SER A 220 -0.62 -1.78 17.05
CA SER A 220 0.23 -2.17 15.93
C SER A 220 -0.30 -1.62 14.60
N THR A 221 -0.38 -0.30 14.46
CA THR A 221 -0.90 0.37 13.26
C THR A 221 0.18 1.00 12.39
N GLN A 222 -0.11 1.18 11.10
CA GLN A 222 0.68 1.99 10.16
C GLN A 222 0.27 3.47 10.18
N VAL A 223 -0.90 3.81 10.75
CA VAL A 223 -1.59 5.10 10.61
C VAL A 223 -2.09 5.66 11.94
N PRO A 224 -1.21 6.03 12.87
CA PRO A 224 -1.60 6.45 14.22
C PRO A 224 -2.55 7.64 14.24
N TRP A 225 -2.43 8.57 13.29
CA TRP A 225 -3.32 9.72 13.20
C TRP A 225 -4.71 9.36 12.66
N THR A 226 -4.82 8.39 11.76
CA THR A 226 -6.12 7.84 11.32
C THR A 226 -6.81 7.14 12.48
N VAL A 227 -6.09 6.33 13.25
CA VAL A 227 -6.63 5.69 14.47
C VAL A 227 -7.16 6.76 15.45
N ARG A 228 -6.38 7.79 15.74
CA ARG A 228 -6.79 8.91 16.59
C ARG A 228 -8.10 9.54 16.11
N HIS A 229 -8.16 9.86 14.81
CA HIS A 229 -9.34 10.46 14.20
C HIS A 229 -10.57 9.56 14.27
N VAL A 230 -10.45 8.28 13.87
CA VAL A 230 -11.58 7.34 13.85
C VAL A 230 -12.10 7.07 15.26
N VAL A 231 -11.22 6.80 16.23
CA VAL A 231 -11.62 6.59 17.62
C VAL A 231 -12.33 7.83 18.18
N ALA A 232 -11.81 9.01 17.93
CA ALA A 232 -12.45 10.27 18.36
C ALA A 232 -13.84 10.43 17.74
N LYS A 233 -13.97 10.19 16.41
CA LYS A 233 -15.23 10.29 15.66
C LYS A 233 -16.28 9.31 16.19
N VAL A 234 -15.96 8.02 16.28
CA VAL A 234 -16.94 6.98 16.66
C VAL A 234 -17.33 7.04 18.13
N LEU A 235 -16.45 7.52 19.01
CA LEU A 235 -16.76 7.68 20.44
C LEU A 235 -17.29 9.07 20.82
N GLY A 236 -17.38 9.99 19.85
CA GLY A 236 -17.94 11.32 20.03
C GLY A 236 -17.10 12.21 20.95
N VAL A 237 -15.77 12.15 20.90
CA VAL A 237 -14.84 12.94 21.70
C VAL A 237 -13.92 13.78 20.82
N PRO A 238 -13.36 14.90 21.35
CA PRO A 238 -12.33 15.64 20.61
C PRO A 238 -11.08 14.79 20.35
N GLU A 239 -10.41 14.99 19.21
CA GLU A 239 -9.14 14.29 18.90
C GLU A 239 -8.06 14.52 19.96
N SER A 240 -8.04 15.67 20.65
CA SER A 240 -7.13 15.96 21.76
C SER A 240 -7.32 15.04 22.97
N HIS A 241 -8.45 14.35 23.06
CA HIS A 241 -8.72 13.35 24.11
C HIS A 241 -8.26 11.94 23.74
N VAL A 242 -7.62 11.77 22.58
CA VAL A 242 -7.10 10.46 22.13
C VAL A 242 -5.62 10.59 21.81
N ARG A 243 -4.79 9.84 22.51
CA ARG A 243 -3.38 9.65 22.20
C ARG A 243 -3.15 8.27 21.66
N VAL A 244 -2.38 8.16 20.58
CA VAL A 244 -2.00 6.89 19.97
C VAL A 244 -0.49 6.78 19.96
N THR A 245 0.02 5.67 20.46
CA THR A 245 1.44 5.30 20.43
C THR A 245 1.64 3.98 19.73
N VAL A 246 2.72 3.86 18.96
CA VAL A 246 3.04 2.65 18.22
C VAL A 246 4.47 2.23 18.54
N PRO A 247 4.67 1.07 19.18
CA PRO A 247 6.01 0.48 19.36
C PRO A 247 6.49 -0.12 18.02
N ALA A 248 7.38 -1.10 18.04
CA ALA A 248 7.72 -1.83 16.84
C ALA A 248 6.49 -2.56 16.27
N VAL A 249 6.35 -2.61 14.95
CA VAL A 249 5.28 -3.32 14.24
C VAL A 249 5.86 -4.55 13.55
N GLY A 250 5.26 -5.71 13.82
CA GLY A 250 5.68 -7.01 13.30
C GLY A 250 5.17 -7.34 11.90
N GLY A 251 5.30 -6.36 10.98
CA GLY A 251 4.78 -6.43 9.61
C GLY A 251 3.40 -5.78 9.48
N GLY A 252 3.11 -5.23 8.31
CA GLY A 252 1.81 -4.63 8.01
C GLY A 252 1.39 -4.88 6.57
N PHE A 253 2.22 -4.49 5.60
CA PHE A 253 2.02 -4.65 4.15
C PHE A 253 0.75 -3.98 3.60
N GLY A 254 0.10 -3.13 4.40
CA GLY A 254 -1.20 -2.53 4.12
C GLY A 254 -2.30 -2.96 5.09
N LEU A 255 -2.30 -4.18 5.62
CA LEU A 255 -3.33 -4.67 6.54
C LEU A 255 -3.60 -3.76 7.75
N LYS A 256 -2.56 -3.07 8.22
CA LYS A 256 -2.59 -2.18 9.39
C LYS A 256 -2.69 -0.71 8.98
N PHE A 257 -3.15 -0.44 7.75
CA PHE A 257 -3.33 0.92 7.21
C PHE A 257 -4.71 1.52 7.51
N ASP A 258 -5.57 0.79 8.20
CA ASP A 258 -6.88 1.25 8.68
C ASP A 258 -6.98 1.11 10.22
N CYS A 259 -8.00 1.74 10.80
CA CYS A 259 -8.39 1.56 12.20
C CYS A 259 -9.19 0.26 12.31
N SER A 260 -8.81 -0.62 13.23
CA SER A 260 -9.42 -1.97 13.32
C SER A 260 -9.87 -2.35 14.73
N LEU A 261 -8.96 -2.70 15.62
CA LEU A 261 -9.30 -3.17 16.98
C LEU A 261 -9.36 -2.05 18.01
N GLU A 262 -8.84 -0.89 17.70
CA GLU A 262 -8.67 0.23 18.62
C GLU A 262 -10.00 0.78 19.16
N PRO A 263 -11.07 0.96 18.35
CA PRO A 263 -12.36 1.42 18.85
C PRO A 263 -13.00 0.47 19.87
N TYR A 264 -12.85 -0.85 19.66
CA TYR A 264 -13.39 -1.85 20.60
C TYR A 264 -12.66 -1.80 21.94
N ALA A 265 -11.32 -1.75 21.92
CA ALA A 265 -10.54 -1.61 23.14
C ALA A 265 -10.88 -0.31 23.87
N ALA A 266 -11.04 0.81 23.13
CA ALA A 266 -11.33 2.13 23.70
C ALA A 266 -12.72 2.19 24.34
N VAL A 267 -13.79 1.70 23.68
CA VAL A 267 -15.14 1.70 24.25
C VAL A 267 -15.20 0.87 25.54
N LEU A 268 -14.57 -0.32 25.53
CA LEU A 268 -14.52 -1.19 26.72
C LEU A 268 -13.69 -0.57 27.86
N ALA A 269 -12.59 0.12 27.55
CA ALA A 269 -11.79 0.84 28.53
C ALA A 269 -12.60 1.98 29.17
N ARG A 270 -13.38 2.73 28.39
CA ARG A 270 -14.29 3.78 28.91
C ARG A 270 -15.37 3.19 29.82
N MET A 271 -15.97 2.06 29.44
CA MET A 271 -17.04 1.41 30.23
C MET A 271 -16.53 0.85 31.57
N THR A 272 -15.30 0.38 31.61
CA THR A 272 -14.74 -0.30 32.78
C THR A 272 -13.86 0.58 33.68
N GLY A 273 -13.33 1.70 33.15
CA GLY A 273 -12.30 2.50 33.80
C GLY A 273 -10.97 1.74 34.00
N LYS A 274 -10.74 0.67 33.21
CA LYS A 274 -9.57 -0.21 33.30
C LYS A 274 -8.87 -0.30 31.96
N SER A 275 -7.60 -0.70 31.98
CA SER A 275 -6.89 -1.04 30.77
C SER A 275 -7.45 -2.32 30.14
N VAL A 276 -7.67 -2.30 28.82
CA VAL A 276 -8.23 -3.41 28.03
C VAL A 276 -7.32 -3.72 26.88
N SER A 277 -7.02 -4.99 26.64
CA SER A 277 -6.34 -5.47 25.45
C SER A 277 -7.23 -6.36 24.62
N ILE A 278 -7.09 -6.21 23.29
CA ILE A 278 -7.71 -7.06 22.29
C ILE A 278 -6.68 -7.42 21.23
N ALA A 279 -6.60 -8.69 20.86
CA ALA A 279 -5.69 -9.19 19.85
C ALA A 279 -6.36 -10.28 19.04
N ASN A 280 -6.27 -10.23 17.72
CA ASN A 280 -6.74 -11.30 16.86
C ASN A 280 -5.85 -12.54 17.02
N THR A 281 -6.47 -13.72 17.08
CA THR A 281 -5.78 -14.97 16.77
C THR A 281 -5.40 -15.02 15.28
N ARG A 282 -4.55 -15.94 14.87
CA ARG A 282 -4.23 -16.10 13.44
C ARG A 282 -5.48 -16.42 12.60
N GLN A 283 -6.39 -17.19 13.14
CA GLN A 283 -7.65 -17.53 12.47
C GLN A 283 -8.56 -16.31 12.32
N GLU A 284 -8.73 -15.50 13.37
CA GLU A 284 -9.49 -14.25 13.31
C GLU A 284 -8.86 -13.24 12.37
N GLU A 285 -7.51 -13.14 12.37
CA GLU A 285 -6.78 -12.30 11.46
C GLU A 285 -7.02 -12.70 10.01
N GLN A 286 -6.98 -14.00 9.69
CA GLN A 286 -7.23 -14.51 8.35
C GLN A 286 -8.69 -14.33 7.92
N MET A 287 -9.62 -14.58 8.82
CA MET A 287 -11.07 -14.48 8.55
C MET A 287 -11.53 -13.05 8.26
N THR A 288 -10.86 -12.06 8.85
CA THR A 288 -11.23 -10.65 8.78
C THR A 288 -10.12 -9.76 8.23
N CYS A 289 -9.16 -10.35 7.50
CA CYS A 289 -8.11 -9.55 6.90
C CYS A 289 -8.70 -8.69 5.77
N LEU A 290 -8.23 -7.44 5.70
CA LEU A 290 -8.48 -6.55 4.59
C LEU A 290 -7.64 -6.98 3.39
N CYS A 291 -8.00 -8.09 2.75
CA CYS A 291 -7.23 -8.70 1.66
C CYS A 291 -6.93 -7.72 0.52
N ARG A 292 -5.90 -8.03 -0.31
CA ARG A 292 -5.95 -7.58 -1.70
C ARG A 292 -7.21 -8.16 -2.31
N GLU A 293 -8.00 -7.33 -2.92
CA GLU A 293 -9.27 -7.69 -3.53
C GLU A 293 -9.10 -8.66 -4.71
N ASN A 294 -10.12 -9.45 -4.99
CA ASN A 294 -10.32 -10.03 -6.31
C ASN A 294 -10.78 -8.94 -7.27
N ALA A 295 -10.35 -9.05 -8.50
CA ALA A 295 -10.71 -8.10 -9.55
C ALA A 295 -10.94 -8.81 -10.90
N GLU A 296 -11.82 -8.22 -11.71
CA GLU A 296 -12.08 -8.61 -13.08
C GLU A 296 -11.76 -7.42 -14.01
N ILE A 297 -10.97 -7.66 -15.05
CA ILE A 297 -10.38 -6.61 -15.87
C ILE A 297 -10.66 -6.91 -17.32
N ARG A 298 -11.21 -5.91 -18.06
CA ARG A 298 -11.33 -5.95 -19.51
C ARG A 298 -10.52 -4.85 -20.11
N ILE A 299 -9.70 -5.16 -21.10
CA ILE A 299 -8.89 -4.19 -21.85
C ILE A 299 -9.13 -4.38 -23.34
N ARG A 300 -9.31 -3.26 -24.06
CA ARG A 300 -9.35 -3.22 -25.52
C ARG A 300 -8.36 -2.17 -26.01
N SER A 301 -7.59 -2.49 -27.05
CA SER A 301 -6.67 -1.54 -27.66
C SER A 301 -6.87 -1.53 -29.18
N ALA A 302 -6.88 -0.33 -29.76
CA ALA A 302 -6.81 -0.09 -31.21
C ALA A 302 -5.35 0.20 -31.54
N VAL A 303 -4.73 -0.65 -32.35
CA VAL A 303 -3.28 -0.63 -32.61
C VAL A 303 -3.02 -0.62 -34.11
N THR A 304 -2.11 0.24 -34.58
CA THR A 304 -1.66 0.25 -35.96
C THR A 304 -0.73 -0.92 -36.28
N SER A 305 -0.53 -1.23 -37.55
CA SER A 305 0.35 -2.36 -37.94
C SER A 305 1.81 -2.18 -37.52
N ASP A 306 2.26 -0.96 -37.20
CA ASP A 306 3.59 -0.65 -36.73
C ASP A 306 3.66 -0.55 -35.19
N GLY A 307 2.56 -0.86 -34.48
CA GLY A 307 2.48 -1.01 -33.05
C GLY A 307 2.13 0.27 -32.26
N GLU A 308 1.69 1.37 -32.91
CA GLU A 308 1.19 2.54 -32.18
C GLU A 308 -0.18 2.25 -31.57
N ILE A 309 -0.35 2.53 -30.29
CA ILE A 309 -1.62 2.37 -29.56
C ILE A 309 -2.43 3.66 -29.68
N VAL A 310 -3.30 3.72 -30.66
CA VAL A 310 -4.09 4.92 -30.98
C VAL A 310 -5.31 5.09 -30.07
N GLY A 311 -5.78 4.00 -29.48
CA GLY A 311 -6.89 4.02 -28.51
C GLY A 311 -6.82 2.88 -27.51
N ARG A 312 -7.18 3.15 -26.25
CA ARG A 312 -7.35 2.12 -25.21
C ARG A 312 -8.59 2.37 -24.39
N GLU A 313 -9.40 1.33 -24.25
CA GLU A 313 -10.49 1.26 -23.29
C GLU A 313 -10.21 0.15 -22.28
N ALA A 314 -10.41 0.44 -20.99
CA ALA A 314 -10.31 -0.58 -19.97
C ALA A 314 -11.33 -0.36 -18.84
N THR A 315 -11.83 -1.45 -18.30
CA THR A 315 -12.75 -1.45 -17.16
C THR A 315 -12.31 -2.49 -16.15
N VAL A 316 -12.29 -2.09 -14.86
CA VAL A 316 -12.01 -2.98 -13.74
C VAL A 316 -13.20 -3.00 -12.80
N LEU A 317 -13.65 -4.20 -12.45
CA LEU A 317 -14.49 -4.45 -11.29
C LEU A 317 -13.60 -4.80 -10.11
N MET A 318 -13.78 -4.09 -9.00
CA MET A 318 -13.04 -4.27 -7.74
C MET A 318 -14.02 -4.65 -6.65
N ASP A 319 -13.80 -5.77 -6.02
CA ASP A 319 -14.64 -6.21 -4.89
C ASP A 319 -14.28 -5.41 -3.62
N ALA A 320 -15.21 -4.63 -3.11
CA ALA A 320 -15.05 -3.93 -1.84
C ALA A 320 -15.29 -4.86 -0.63
N GLY A 321 -15.99 -5.96 -0.85
CA GLY A 321 -16.65 -6.66 0.23
C GLY A 321 -17.84 -5.86 0.77
N ALA A 322 -18.15 -6.02 2.04
CA ALA A 322 -19.34 -5.44 2.65
C ALA A 322 -19.30 -3.93 2.88
N TYR A 323 -18.13 -3.31 2.82
CA TYR A 323 -17.95 -1.87 3.09
C TYR A 323 -16.93 -1.25 2.14
N GLY A 324 -17.10 0.03 1.81
CA GLY A 324 -16.26 0.73 0.86
C GLY A 324 -14.80 0.86 1.30
N GLY A 325 -14.57 1.17 2.58
CA GLY A 325 -13.25 1.20 3.19
C GLY A 325 -12.20 1.96 2.36
N GLU A 326 -11.04 1.36 2.19
CA GLU A 326 -9.93 1.89 1.38
C GLU A 326 -10.17 1.74 -0.12
N GLN A 327 -11.08 0.84 -0.56
CA GLN A 327 -11.30 0.55 -1.98
C GLN A 327 -11.75 1.78 -2.77
N ILE A 328 -12.46 2.69 -2.13
CA ILE A 328 -12.86 3.97 -2.72
C ILE A 328 -11.63 4.78 -3.15
N PHE A 329 -10.64 4.89 -2.28
CA PHE A 329 -9.37 5.55 -2.58
C PHE A 329 -8.54 4.77 -3.61
N LEU A 330 -8.47 3.44 -3.48
CA LEU A 330 -7.69 2.59 -4.38
C LEU A 330 -8.23 2.59 -5.81
N SER A 331 -9.55 2.77 -6.01
CA SER A 331 -10.14 2.82 -7.34
C SER A 331 -9.54 3.92 -8.23
N THR A 332 -9.14 5.05 -7.63
CA THR A 332 -8.51 6.15 -8.38
C THR A 332 -7.14 5.77 -8.91
N MET A 333 -6.39 4.95 -8.16
CA MET A 333 -5.09 4.43 -8.61
C MET A 333 -5.25 3.43 -9.77
N THR A 334 -6.33 2.66 -9.77
CA THR A 334 -6.64 1.69 -10.83
C THR A 334 -6.73 2.37 -12.18
N ALA A 335 -7.47 3.46 -12.27
CA ALA A 335 -7.61 4.19 -13.52
C ALA A 335 -6.27 4.72 -14.04
N HIS A 336 -5.37 5.18 -13.16
CA HIS A 336 -4.02 5.62 -13.55
C HIS A 336 -3.15 4.46 -14.05
N THR A 337 -3.14 3.35 -13.35
CA THR A 337 -2.27 2.21 -13.66
C THR A 337 -2.72 1.43 -14.89
N LEU A 338 -4.02 1.46 -15.25
CA LEU A 338 -4.53 0.90 -16.51
C LEU A 338 -4.08 1.67 -17.74
N GLY A 339 -3.82 2.96 -17.63
CA GLY A 339 -3.12 3.73 -18.64
C GLY A 339 -1.70 3.23 -18.83
N GLY A 340 -1.12 2.80 -17.71
CA GLY A 340 0.13 2.06 -17.68
C GLY A 340 1.34 2.85 -18.12
N ASN A 341 2.27 2.09 -18.65
CA ASN A 341 3.63 2.52 -18.98
C ASN A 341 3.80 2.90 -20.45
N TYR A 342 2.70 2.95 -21.21
CA TYR A 342 2.73 3.03 -22.68
C TYR A 342 2.23 4.37 -23.18
N LYS A 343 2.78 4.81 -24.32
CA LYS A 343 2.28 5.95 -25.09
C LYS A 343 0.90 5.59 -25.63
N LEU A 344 -0.08 6.42 -25.32
CA LEU A 344 -1.47 6.17 -25.68
C LEU A 344 -2.02 7.37 -26.45
N GLY A 345 -2.75 7.12 -27.51
CA GLY A 345 -3.58 8.11 -28.19
C GLY A 345 -4.77 8.51 -27.31
N SER A 346 -5.96 8.07 -27.66
CA SER A 346 -7.18 8.28 -26.87
C SER A 346 -7.32 7.22 -25.78
N VAL A 347 -7.87 7.60 -24.63
CA VAL A 347 -8.10 6.66 -23.51
C VAL A 347 -9.48 6.84 -22.89
N LYS A 348 -10.06 5.72 -22.45
CA LYS A 348 -11.28 5.65 -21.65
C LYS A 348 -11.15 4.52 -20.66
N LEU A 349 -10.87 4.89 -19.41
CA LEU A 349 -10.56 3.94 -18.35
C LEU A 349 -11.59 4.10 -17.21
N SER A 350 -12.06 2.98 -16.66
CA SER A 350 -12.99 2.97 -15.52
C SER A 350 -12.57 1.96 -14.47
N SER A 351 -12.79 2.30 -13.22
CA SER A 351 -12.76 1.36 -12.09
C SER A 351 -14.07 1.47 -11.31
N LEU A 352 -14.69 0.32 -11.06
CA LEU A 352 -15.95 0.20 -10.34
C LEU A 352 -15.71 -0.59 -9.06
N VAL A 353 -15.96 0.06 -7.93
CA VAL A 353 -15.93 -0.56 -6.60
C VAL A 353 -17.30 -1.15 -6.32
N VAL A 354 -17.38 -2.45 -6.06
CA VAL A 354 -18.63 -3.20 -5.95
C VAL A 354 -18.80 -3.76 -4.55
N TYR A 355 -19.93 -3.47 -3.91
CA TYR A 355 -20.32 -4.08 -2.64
C TYR A 355 -20.73 -5.54 -2.83
N THR A 356 -20.27 -6.42 -1.94
CA THR A 356 -20.67 -7.82 -1.82
C THR A 356 -20.85 -8.21 -0.35
N ASN A 357 -21.53 -9.32 -0.06
CA ASN A 357 -21.62 -9.85 1.31
C ASN A 357 -20.39 -10.69 1.70
N THR A 358 -19.21 -10.19 1.38
CA THR A 358 -17.94 -10.81 1.73
C THR A 358 -17.14 -9.91 2.68
N PRO A 359 -16.13 -10.41 3.40
CA PRO A 359 -15.28 -9.56 4.24
C PRO A 359 -14.68 -8.40 3.45
N PRO A 360 -14.59 -7.18 4.06
CA PRO A 360 -14.03 -6.01 3.39
C PRO A 360 -12.61 -6.23 2.90
N ASN A 361 -12.26 -5.57 1.79
CA ASN A 361 -10.93 -5.58 1.21
C ASN A 361 -10.21 -4.24 1.46
N GLY A 362 -8.88 -4.24 1.35
CA GLY A 362 -8.06 -3.06 1.62
C GLY A 362 -6.71 -3.05 0.91
N ALA A 363 -5.89 -2.05 1.25
CA ALA A 363 -4.58 -1.87 0.65
C ALA A 363 -3.64 -3.03 0.97
N PHE A 364 -3.03 -3.59 -0.06
CA PHE A 364 -1.93 -4.54 0.05
C PHE A 364 -0.78 -4.04 -0.84
N ARG A 365 0.46 -4.09 -0.38
CA ARG A 365 1.70 -3.65 -1.04
C ARG A 365 1.56 -3.50 -2.57
N ALA A 366 1.74 -2.26 -3.10
CA ALA A 366 1.43 -1.84 -4.48
C ALA A 366 -0.03 -2.03 -4.91
N CYS A 367 -0.95 -2.22 -3.94
CA CYS A 367 -2.41 -2.22 -4.15
C CYS A 367 -2.86 -2.91 -5.45
N ASN A 368 -3.78 -2.28 -6.15
CA ASN A 368 -4.32 -2.68 -7.45
C ASN A 368 -3.32 -2.60 -8.61
N GLY A 369 -2.19 -1.91 -8.46
CA GLY A 369 -1.13 -1.86 -9.49
C GLY A 369 -0.62 -3.26 -9.88
N VAL A 370 -0.60 -4.21 -8.94
CA VAL A 370 -0.11 -5.57 -9.19
C VAL A 370 -0.94 -6.31 -10.24
N TYR A 371 -2.25 -6.32 -10.07
CA TYR A 371 -3.13 -7.00 -11.03
C TYR A 371 -3.36 -6.20 -12.32
N ASN A 372 -3.32 -4.86 -12.23
CA ASN A 372 -3.38 -4.03 -13.42
C ASN A 372 -2.14 -4.23 -14.31
N THR A 373 -0.95 -4.33 -13.70
CA THR A 373 0.28 -4.64 -14.44
C THR A 373 0.23 -6.04 -15.04
N PHE A 374 -0.31 -7.03 -14.33
CA PHE A 374 -0.55 -8.36 -14.90
C PHE A 374 -1.42 -8.29 -16.15
N ALA A 375 -2.59 -7.66 -16.06
CA ALA A 375 -3.51 -7.55 -17.19
C ALA A 375 -2.92 -6.77 -18.36
N LEU A 376 -2.24 -5.65 -18.08
CA LEU A 376 -1.60 -4.82 -19.11
C LEU A 376 -0.48 -5.56 -19.84
N GLU A 377 0.37 -6.26 -19.11
CA GLU A 377 1.53 -6.92 -19.73
C GLU A 377 1.11 -8.17 -20.52
N GLN A 378 0.10 -8.91 -20.05
CA GLN A 378 -0.54 -9.98 -20.83
C GLN A 378 -1.21 -9.44 -22.08
N HIS A 379 -1.94 -8.35 -21.96
CA HIS A 379 -2.58 -7.68 -23.11
C HIS A 379 -1.54 -7.16 -24.12
N THR A 380 -0.41 -6.63 -23.63
CA THR A 380 0.70 -6.20 -24.47
C THR A 380 1.32 -7.37 -25.24
N ASP A 381 1.54 -8.51 -24.60
CA ASP A 381 2.04 -9.72 -25.28
C ASP A 381 1.04 -10.25 -26.31
N GLN A 382 -0.27 -10.15 -26.05
CA GLN A 382 -1.30 -10.47 -27.06
C GLN A 382 -1.23 -9.52 -28.27
N ILE A 383 -1.03 -8.22 -28.05
CA ILE A 383 -0.81 -7.26 -29.14
C ILE A 383 0.42 -7.67 -29.97
N CYS A 384 1.54 -7.96 -29.28
CA CYS A 384 2.77 -8.39 -29.95
C CYS A 384 2.58 -9.69 -30.75
N ASN A 385 1.80 -10.64 -30.24
CA ASN A 385 1.50 -11.88 -30.94
C ASN A 385 0.65 -11.64 -32.20
N VAL A 386 -0.38 -10.79 -32.11
CA VAL A 386 -1.28 -10.47 -33.25
C VAL A 386 -0.55 -9.70 -34.34
N LEU A 387 0.35 -8.80 -33.97
CA LEU A 387 1.13 -7.98 -34.92
C LEU A 387 2.45 -8.62 -35.34
N GLU A 388 2.81 -9.79 -34.80
CA GLU A 388 4.09 -10.49 -35.00
C GLU A 388 5.32 -9.59 -34.73
N ILE A 389 5.22 -8.75 -33.69
CA ILE A 389 6.30 -7.85 -33.22
C ILE A 389 7.00 -8.49 -32.01
N ASP A 390 8.33 -8.32 -31.92
CA ASP A 390 9.07 -8.74 -30.74
C ASP A 390 8.58 -7.99 -29.48
N PRO A 391 8.23 -8.68 -28.37
CA PRO A 391 7.67 -8.04 -27.19
C PRO A 391 8.60 -7.03 -26.50
N ILE A 392 9.90 -7.21 -26.59
CA ILE A 392 10.87 -6.27 -26.03
C ILE A 392 10.96 -5.01 -26.87
N GLU A 393 11.07 -5.17 -28.18
CA GLU A 393 11.10 -4.04 -29.13
C GLU A 393 9.80 -3.24 -29.10
N PHE A 394 8.65 -3.91 -28.95
CA PHE A 394 7.38 -3.23 -28.76
C PHE A 394 7.39 -2.36 -27.50
N ARG A 395 7.79 -2.93 -26.34
CA ARG A 395 7.88 -2.19 -25.07
C ARG A 395 8.84 -1.01 -25.18
N ARG A 396 9.99 -1.22 -25.80
CA ARG A 396 11.00 -0.17 -26.02
C ARG A 396 10.47 1.01 -26.85
N LYS A 397 9.76 0.70 -27.94
CA LYS A 397 9.17 1.72 -28.84
C LYS A 397 8.04 2.49 -28.16
N THR A 398 7.22 1.80 -27.39
CA THR A 398 5.94 2.33 -26.91
C THR A 398 5.94 2.77 -25.45
N CYS A 399 7.00 2.48 -24.66
CA CYS A 399 7.06 2.94 -23.27
C CYS A 399 7.14 4.48 -23.22
N VAL A 400 6.60 5.03 -22.12
CA VAL A 400 6.61 6.48 -21.88
C VAL A 400 8.02 6.96 -21.55
N GLY A 401 8.37 8.14 -22.04
CA GLY A 401 9.61 8.84 -21.79
C GLY A 401 9.40 10.32 -21.55
N LYS A 402 10.48 11.09 -21.50
CA LYS A 402 10.43 12.54 -21.26
C LYS A 402 9.62 13.28 -22.32
N GLY A 403 8.63 14.02 -21.86
CA GLY A 403 7.73 14.81 -22.70
C GLY A 403 6.50 14.04 -23.20
N ASP A 404 6.44 12.72 -22.98
CA ASP A 404 5.26 11.94 -23.33
C ASP A 404 4.11 12.23 -22.36
N ILE A 405 2.87 12.05 -22.86
CA ILE A 405 1.65 12.37 -22.12
C ILE A 405 1.05 11.08 -21.58
N GLY A 406 0.88 11.00 -20.26
CA GLY A 406 0.21 9.89 -19.57
C GLY A 406 -1.31 9.90 -19.79
N ALA A 407 -1.97 8.87 -19.25
CA ALA A 407 -3.42 8.67 -19.41
C ALA A 407 -4.25 9.88 -18.95
N THR A 408 -3.87 10.53 -17.87
CA THR A 408 -4.55 11.70 -17.29
C THR A 408 -4.09 13.03 -17.88
N GLY A 409 -3.24 12.99 -18.91
CA GLY A 409 -2.71 14.20 -19.53
C GLY A 409 -1.48 14.80 -18.85
N GLN A 410 -0.99 14.19 -17.76
CA GLN A 410 0.27 14.61 -17.14
C GLN A 410 1.46 14.36 -18.09
N VAL A 411 2.48 15.19 -18.00
CA VAL A 411 3.71 15.05 -18.80
C VAL A 411 4.78 14.35 -17.97
N PHE A 412 5.41 13.30 -18.52
CA PHE A 412 6.54 12.63 -17.88
C PHE A 412 7.82 13.48 -17.99
N GLU A 413 8.57 13.59 -16.88
CA GLU A 413 9.74 14.48 -16.80
C GLU A 413 11.07 13.78 -17.14
N GLY A 414 11.11 12.46 -17.22
CA GLY A 414 12.34 11.69 -17.39
C GLY A 414 12.23 10.52 -18.36
N ASP A 415 13.34 10.24 -19.05
CA ASP A 415 13.54 9.00 -19.80
C ASP A 415 14.08 7.95 -18.86
N VAL A 416 13.22 7.05 -18.37
CA VAL A 416 13.57 6.07 -17.34
C VAL A 416 13.40 4.64 -17.83
N LEU A 417 12.26 4.31 -18.43
CA LEU A 417 11.93 2.93 -18.83
C LEU A 417 12.80 2.42 -19.97
N GLU A 418 13.04 3.21 -21.03
CA GLU A 418 13.85 2.77 -22.16
C GLU A 418 15.30 2.44 -21.75
N PRO A 419 16.03 3.29 -20.97
CA PRO A 419 17.34 2.92 -20.45
C PRO A 419 17.35 1.70 -19.54
N MET A 420 16.27 1.48 -18.75
CA MET A 420 16.16 0.30 -17.90
C MET A 420 15.95 -0.97 -18.73
N LEU A 421 15.14 -0.91 -19.80
CA LEU A 421 14.99 -1.99 -20.80
C LEU A 421 16.33 -2.29 -21.49
N ASP A 422 17.14 -1.28 -21.83
CA ASP A 422 18.47 -1.48 -22.40
C ASP A 422 19.40 -2.25 -21.43
N VAL A 423 19.27 -2.02 -20.14
CA VAL A 423 20.00 -2.81 -19.11
C VAL A 423 19.52 -4.26 -19.10
N ALA A 424 18.21 -4.49 -19.19
CA ALA A 424 17.63 -5.83 -19.23
C ALA A 424 18.11 -6.62 -20.46
N ILE A 425 18.09 -6.00 -21.64
CA ILE A 425 18.40 -6.64 -22.92
C ILE A 425 19.88 -7.03 -23.04
N ARG A 426 20.83 -6.26 -22.49
CA ARG A 426 22.27 -6.46 -22.68
C ARG A 426 22.77 -7.86 -22.34
N ASN A 427 22.09 -8.57 -21.48
CA ASN A 427 22.53 -9.88 -20.95
C ASN A 427 21.76 -11.05 -21.53
N TYR A 428 20.83 -10.83 -22.48
CA TYR A 428 19.96 -11.87 -22.99
C TYR A 428 19.96 -11.94 -24.53
N GLY A 429 19.96 -13.16 -25.05
CA GLY A 429 19.84 -13.44 -26.46
C GLY A 429 18.44 -13.23 -27.02
N ALA A 430 18.19 -13.65 -28.25
CA ALA A 430 16.89 -13.55 -28.91
C ALA A 430 15.74 -14.16 -28.08
N TYR A 431 14.56 -13.57 -28.19
CA TYR A 431 13.34 -14.04 -27.56
C TYR A 431 12.85 -15.31 -28.30
N GLU A 432 12.96 -16.48 -27.65
CA GLU A 432 12.52 -17.76 -28.22
C GLU A 432 11.17 -18.16 -27.60
N LYS A 433 10.20 -18.55 -28.44
CA LYS A 433 8.89 -19.08 -27.98
C LYS A 433 8.87 -20.58 -28.04
N ASN A 434 8.06 -21.21 -27.17
CA ASN A 434 7.79 -22.65 -27.18
C ASN A 434 9.05 -23.52 -27.11
N LYS A 435 10.05 -23.09 -26.36
CA LYS A 435 11.30 -23.83 -26.22
C LYS A 435 11.13 -24.96 -25.20
N THR A 436 11.71 -26.12 -25.53
CA THR A 436 11.79 -27.27 -24.61
C THR A 436 13.23 -27.40 -24.13
N LEU A 437 13.40 -27.58 -22.81
CA LEU A 437 14.68 -27.90 -22.21
C LEU A 437 15.13 -29.33 -22.50
N PRO A 438 16.43 -29.62 -22.34
CA PRO A 438 16.93 -31.00 -22.57
C PRO A 438 16.29 -32.09 -21.68
N ASP A 439 15.74 -31.71 -20.53
CA ASP A 439 15.02 -32.58 -19.60
C ASP A 439 13.51 -32.76 -19.94
N GLY A 440 13.05 -32.12 -21.01
CA GLY A 440 11.68 -32.24 -21.50
C GLY A 440 10.72 -31.19 -20.97
N ARG A 441 11.14 -30.33 -20.00
CA ARG A 441 10.29 -29.26 -19.48
C ARG A 441 10.13 -28.12 -20.50
N LEU A 442 8.97 -27.46 -20.48
CA LEU A 442 8.75 -26.24 -21.27
C LEU A 442 9.53 -25.08 -20.65
N TYR A 443 10.23 -24.32 -21.45
CA TYR A 443 10.97 -23.13 -21.01
C TYR A 443 10.25 -21.86 -21.46
N GLY A 444 10.12 -20.91 -20.54
CA GLY A 444 9.56 -19.61 -20.83
C GLY A 444 10.40 -18.48 -20.27
N ARG A 445 10.34 -17.34 -20.95
CA ARG A 445 11.01 -16.13 -20.56
C ARG A 445 10.12 -14.92 -20.81
N SER A 446 10.26 -13.90 -19.95
CA SER A 446 9.58 -12.61 -20.13
C SER A 446 10.44 -11.45 -19.68
N THR A 447 10.18 -10.26 -20.25
CA THR A 447 10.63 -8.97 -19.74
C THR A 447 9.42 -8.05 -19.70
N THR A 448 9.06 -7.59 -18.50
CA THR A 448 7.88 -6.75 -18.26
C THR A 448 8.26 -5.40 -17.68
N ILE A 449 7.45 -4.39 -17.93
CA ILE A 449 7.63 -3.04 -17.43
C ILE A 449 6.48 -2.66 -16.49
N GLY A 450 6.79 -1.87 -15.45
CA GLY A 450 5.80 -1.39 -14.49
C GLY A 450 6.08 0.01 -14.02
N THR A 451 5.02 0.77 -13.80
CA THR A 451 5.07 2.09 -13.17
C THR A 451 4.14 2.10 -11.98
N TRP A 452 4.68 2.45 -10.85
CA TRP A 452 3.93 2.77 -9.64
C TRP A 452 4.19 4.23 -9.30
N PHE A 453 3.48 4.76 -8.35
CA PHE A 453 3.71 6.12 -7.87
C PHE A 453 4.04 6.12 -6.39
N ILE A 454 4.65 7.19 -5.93
CA ILE A 454 4.84 7.43 -4.51
C ILE A 454 3.72 8.36 -4.06
N PHE A 455 2.95 7.92 -3.08
CA PHE A 455 1.91 8.75 -2.47
C PHE A 455 2.56 9.84 -1.61
N VAL A 456 2.85 10.97 -2.24
CA VAL A 456 3.57 12.08 -1.62
C VAL A 456 2.60 12.95 -0.81
N GLY A 457 2.36 12.57 0.45
CA GLY A 457 1.45 13.29 1.33
C GLY A 457 2.17 14.15 2.38
N SER A 458 1.38 14.92 3.15
CA SER A 458 1.89 15.80 4.22
C SER A 458 2.62 15.04 5.31
N SER A 459 3.74 15.61 5.77
CA SER A 459 4.53 15.11 6.90
C SER A 459 5.13 16.26 7.70
N SER A 460 5.48 16.01 8.96
CA SER A 460 6.20 16.92 9.82
C SER A 460 7.35 16.23 10.54
N ALA A 461 8.36 17.02 10.91
CA ALA A 461 9.52 16.57 11.65
C ALA A 461 10.07 17.69 12.52
N THR A 462 10.62 17.33 13.69
CA THR A 462 11.37 18.26 14.56
C THR A 462 12.73 17.65 14.87
N VAL A 463 13.79 18.43 14.69
CA VAL A 463 15.17 18.04 15.00
C VAL A 463 15.66 18.88 16.16
N ASN A 464 16.10 18.22 17.24
CA ASN A 464 16.71 18.84 18.41
C ASN A 464 18.17 18.42 18.48
N LEU A 465 19.08 19.38 18.65
CA LEU A 465 20.49 19.08 18.94
C LEU A 465 20.68 19.01 20.46
N ASN A 466 21.46 18.05 20.90
CA ASN A 466 21.83 17.86 22.29
C ASN A 466 23.23 18.41 22.56
N SER A 467 23.53 18.79 23.81
CA SER A 467 24.82 19.37 24.21
C SER A 467 26.02 18.44 24.01
N ASP A 468 25.79 17.13 23.84
CA ASP A 468 26.83 16.15 23.47
C ASP A 468 27.12 16.10 21.97
N GLY A 469 26.40 16.87 21.15
CA GLY A 469 26.50 16.90 19.69
C GLY A 469 25.63 15.89 18.96
N SER A 470 24.87 15.05 19.68
CA SER A 470 23.88 14.15 19.09
C SER A 470 22.61 14.90 18.65
N ALA A 471 21.78 14.25 17.85
CA ALA A 471 20.52 14.78 17.40
C ALA A 471 19.34 13.87 17.76
N THR A 472 18.20 14.47 18.13
CA THR A 472 16.93 13.76 18.28
C THR A 472 15.97 14.21 17.20
N LEU A 473 15.54 13.32 16.33
CA LEU A 473 14.47 13.51 15.36
C LEU A 473 13.15 13.02 15.95
N VAL A 474 12.13 13.86 15.97
CA VAL A 474 10.75 13.50 16.35
C VAL A 474 9.86 13.54 15.12
N THR A 475 9.15 12.44 14.85
CA THR A 475 8.22 12.29 13.71
C THR A 475 7.11 11.30 14.03
N SER A 476 6.00 11.37 13.29
CA SER A 476 4.89 10.40 13.40
C SER A 476 5.09 9.12 12.57
N GLY A 477 6.21 8.98 11.87
CA GLY A 477 6.48 7.77 11.09
C GLY A 477 6.53 6.51 11.95
N VAL A 478 6.18 5.38 11.35
CA VAL A 478 6.20 4.06 11.98
C VAL A 478 7.23 3.16 11.31
N GLU A 479 7.96 2.36 12.09
CA GLU A 479 8.84 1.32 11.56
C GLU A 479 8.09 -0.01 11.50
N ILE A 480 7.76 -0.46 10.28
CA ILE A 480 7.05 -1.73 10.02
C ILE A 480 7.97 -2.82 9.44
N GLY A 481 9.29 -2.55 9.39
CA GLY A 481 10.32 -3.43 8.82
C GLY A 481 11.08 -2.86 7.63
N GLN A 482 10.60 -1.73 7.05
CA GLN A 482 11.19 -1.11 5.85
C GLN A 482 12.55 -0.43 6.08
N GLY A 483 12.92 -0.11 7.33
CA GLY A 483 14.22 0.47 7.66
C GLY A 483 14.30 2.00 7.58
N THR A 484 13.22 2.69 7.24
CA THR A 484 13.25 4.15 7.09
C THR A 484 13.61 4.85 8.39
N MET A 485 12.97 4.48 9.52
CA MET A 485 13.21 5.11 10.82
C MET A 485 14.58 4.79 11.38
N VAL A 486 15.09 3.60 11.11
CA VAL A 486 16.32 3.09 11.74
C VAL A 486 17.56 3.24 10.86
N GLN A 487 17.42 3.59 9.58
CA GLN A 487 18.53 3.73 8.62
C GLN A 487 18.43 5.01 7.79
N ALA A 488 17.38 5.18 6.97
CA ALA A 488 17.31 6.27 5.99
C ALA A 488 17.23 7.66 6.65
N LEU A 489 16.36 7.86 7.63
CA LEU A 489 16.23 9.17 8.31
C LEU A 489 17.51 9.57 9.04
N PRO A 490 18.20 8.69 9.83
CA PRO A 490 19.54 9.01 10.35
C PRO A 490 20.55 9.41 9.29
N GLN A 491 20.56 8.77 8.10
CA GLN A 491 21.46 9.12 7.01
C GLN A 491 21.11 10.52 6.43
N ILE A 492 19.82 10.85 6.28
CA ILE A 492 19.39 12.18 5.83
C ILE A 492 19.83 13.27 6.83
N ILE A 493 19.62 13.06 8.14
CA ILE A 493 20.06 14.00 9.19
C ILE A 493 21.59 14.13 9.14
N SER A 494 22.31 13.01 9.05
CA SER A 494 23.77 12.97 8.94
C SER A 494 24.29 13.79 7.76
N ALA A 495 23.73 13.60 6.58
CA ALA A 495 24.10 14.34 5.38
C ALA A 495 23.89 15.86 5.55
N ASN A 496 22.82 16.24 6.24
CA ASN A 496 22.47 17.63 6.44
C ASN A 496 23.25 18.35 7.54
N LEU A 497 23.62 17.65 8.62
CA LEU A 497 24.25 18.26 9.80
C LEU A 497 25.69 17.80 10.04
N GLY A 498 26.17 16.78 9.30
CA GLY A 498 27.51 16.22 9.50
C GLY A 498 27.66 15.45 10.82
N ILE A 499 26.57 15.05 11.45
CA ILE A 499 26.52 14.21 12.66
C ILE A 499 26.57 12.74 12.21
N HIS A 500 27.28 11.88 12.95
CA HIS A 500 27.31 10.45 12.59
C HIS A 500 25.89 9.86 12.68
N PRO A 501 25.47 9.00 11.75
CA PRO A 501 24.11 8.43 11.81
C PRO A 501 23.79 7.76 13.15
N ASP A 502 24.76 7.11 13.80
CA ASP A 502 24.55 6.46 15.11
C ASP A 502 24.27 7.42 16.26
N ASP A 503 24.63 8.68 16.12
CA ASP A 503 24.34 9.75 17.10
C ASP A 503 22.97 10.42 16.81
N VAL A 504 22.17 9.90 15.88
CA VAL A 504 20.82 10.38 15.61
C VAL A 504 19.79 9.45 16.24
N ILE A 505 19.05 9.92 17.23
CA ILE A 505 17.94 9.19 17.88
C ILE A 505 16.65 9.54 17.14
N VAL A 506 15.89 8.53 16.71
CA VAL A 506 14.58 8.75 16.08
C VAL A 506 13.46 8.37 17.05
N LYS A 507 12.62 9.32 17.40
CA LYS A 507 11.40 9.14 18.18
C LYS A 507 10.22 9.13 17.22
N THR A 508 9.43 8.07 17.28
CA THR A 508 8.39 7.78 16.29
C THR A 508 7.03 7.63 16.95
N ALA A 509 5.99 7.85 16.16
CA ALA A 509 4.63 7.37 16.39
C ALA A 509 4.03 7.63 17.78
N ASP A 510 4.05 8.88 18.21
CA ASP A 510 3.29 9.38 19.35
C ASP A 510 2.51 10.62 18.90
N THR A 511 1.19 10.52 18.84
CA THR A 511 0.34 11.60 18.33
C THR A 511 0.27 12.84 19.21
N ASP A 512 0.81 12.78 20.43
CA ASP A 512 0.92 13.96 21.31
C ASP A 512 2.28 14.64 21.17
N ALA A 513 3.33 13.90 20.79
CA ALA A 513 4.69 14.41 20.71
C ALA A 513 5.08 14.87 19.30
N SER A 514 4.39 14.40 18.28
CA SER A 514 4.71 14.65 16.87
C SER A 514 3.56 15.31 16.13
N GLY A 515 3.86 16.04 15.05
CA GLY A 515 2.84 16.60 14.18
C GLY A 515 2.15 15.56 13.31
N ARG A 516 1.05 15.96 12.64
CA ARG A 516 0.25 15.08 11.79
C ARG A 516 1.08 14.49 10.63
N ASP A 517 0.82 13.21 10.36
CA ASP A 517 1.37 12.45 9.24
C ASP A 517 0.30 11.50 8.69
N LEU A 518 0.34 11.21 7.41
CA LEU A 518 -0.62 10.29 6.76
C LEU A 518 -0.29 8.82 6.97
N GLY A 519 0.77 8.50 7.69
CA GLY A 519 1.17 7.13 8.00
C GLY A 519 2.16 6.53 6.99
N VAL A 520 2.38 5.22 7.13
CA VAL A 520 3.35 4.44 6.36
C VAL A 520 2.64 3.57 5.33
N GLY A 521 2.65 3.99 4.09
CA GLY A 521 2.06 3.32 2.92
C GLY A 521 2.40 4.10 1.65
N GLY A 522 2.10 3.59 0.46
CA GLY A 522 2.30 4.28 -0.81
C GLY A 522 3.74 4.69 -1.11
N GLY A 523 4.73 4.01 -0.55
CA GLY A 523 6.15 4.33 -0.77
C GLY A 523 6.63 5.68 -0.20
N ARG A 524 5.78 6.43 0.50
CA ARG A 524 5.96 7.86 0.85
C ARG A 524 6.97 8.16 1.94
N THR A 525 7.24 7.22 2.84
CA THR A 525 7.87 7.51 4.14
C THR A 525 9.24 8.18 4.01
N THR A 526 10.14 7.62 3.18
CA THR A 526 11.47 8.20 2.96
C THR A 526 11.39 9.55 2.26
N VAL A 527 10.46 9.73 1.32
CA VAL A 527 10.26 10.98 0.59
C VAL A 527 9.67 12.05 1.49
N SER A 528 8.49 11.81 2.04
CA SER A 528 7.72 12.87 2.74
C SER A 528 8.31 13.21 4.11
N ILE A 529 8.59 12.20 4.96
CA ILE A 529 9.21 12.44 6.28
C ILE A 529 10.67 12.89 6.11
N GLY A 530 11.37 12.34 5.14
CA GLY A 530 12.74 12.75 4.82
C GLY A 530 12.81 14.21 4.39
N ALA A 531 11.92 14.68 3.53
CA ALA A 531 11.85 16.08 3.11
C ALA A 531 11.47 17.03 4.28
N ALA A 532 10.53 16.61 5.14
CA ALA A 532 10.22 17.36 6.38
C ALA A 532 11.45 17.41 7.31
N SER A 533 12.20 16.31 7.42
CA SER A 533 13.42 16.25 8.22
C SER A 533 14.53 17.13 7.64
N GLU A 534 14.69 17.18 6.32
CA GLU A 534 15.63 18.08 5.64
C GLU A 534 15.28 19.56 5.87
N ALA A 535 13.99 19.90 5.82
CA ALA A 535 13.51 21.25 6.15
C ALA A 535 13.80 21.62 7.61
N ALA A 536 13.60 20.69 8.56
CA ALA A 536 13.97 20.90 9.97
C ALA A 536 15.48 21.07 10.14
N CYS A 537 16.31 20.30 9.45
CA CYS A 537 17.76 20.45 9.46
C CYS A 537 18.21 21.79 8.89
N LYS A 538 17.51 22.32 7.88
CA LYS A 538 17.80 23.65 7.35
C LYS A 538 17.62 24.73 8.42
N GLU A 539 16.53 24.68 9.17
CA GLU A 539 16.29 25.63 10.29
C GLU A 539 17.38 25.50 11.38
N VAL A 540 17.75 24.26 11.74
CA VAL A 540 18.87 24.00 12.67
C VAL A 540 20.17 24.61 12.16
N ARG A 541 20.52 24.41 10.89
CA ARG A 541 21.74 24.99 10.27
C ARG A 541 21.72 26.52 10.32
N ASP A 542 20.59 27.14 9.99
CA ASP A 542 20.47 28.60 9.99
C ASP A 542 20.70 29.15 11.42
N LYS A 543 20.20 28.49 12.45
CA LYS A 543 20.47 28.79 13.86
C LYS A 543 21.93 28.59 14.22
N LEU A 544 22.54 27.46 13.83
CA LEU A 544 23.97 27.20 14.05
C LEU A 544 24.87 28.25 13.39
N PHE A 545 24.55 28.69 12.17
CA PHE A 545 25.30 29.75 11.51
C PHE A 545 25.13 31.11 12.23
N THR A 546 23.93 31.42 12.71
CA THR A 546 23.68 32.67 13.48
C THR A 546 24.48 32.67 14.78
N ILE A 547 24.47 31.58 15.53
CA ILE A 547 25.24 31.43 16.78
C ILE A 547 26.73 31.44 16.49
N GLY A 548 27.19 30.65 15.51
CA GLY A 548 28.58 30.61 15.08
C GLY A 548 29.12 31.94 14.61
N SER A 549 28.33 32.76 13.91
CA SER A 549 28.67 34.10 13.49
C SER A 549 28.98 35.02 14.69
N ARG A 550 28.20 34.95 15.75
CA ARG A 550 28.41 35.71 16.98
C ARG A 550 29.65 35.21 17.74
N LEU A 551 29.80 33.92 17.92
CA LEU A 551 30.93 33.35 18.68
C LEU A 551 32.27 33.49 17.96
N LEU A 552 32.26 33.38 16.64
CA LEU A 552 33.47 33.48 15.80
C LEU A 552 33.71 34.94 15.27
N GLN A 553 32.83 35.87 15.63
CA GLN A 553 32.90 37.27 15.22
C GLN A 553 33.02 37.47 13.70
N THR A 554 32.25 36.75 12.92
CA THR A 554 32.28 36.79 11.46
C THR A 554 30.87 36.76 10.88
N ALA A 555 30.70 37.17 9.61
CA ALA A 555 29.40 37.09 8.94
C ALA A 555 29.02 35.63 8.65
N THR A 556 27.72 35.32 8.67
CA THR A 556 27.18 33.98 8.37
C THR A 556 27.63 33.45 7.01
N ASP A 557 27.79 34.32 6.01
CA ASP A 557 28.23 33.96 4.66
C ASP A 557 29.67 33.45 4.60
N ASN A 558 30.48 33.79 5.61
CA ASN A 558 31.85 33.29 5.74
C ASN A 558 31.93 31.93 6.43
N LEU A 559 30.81 31.40 6.89
CA LEU A 559 30.75 30.11 7.58
C LEU A 559 30.34 28.97 6.65
N ILE A 560 30.81 27.77 6.98
CA ILE A 560 30.42 26.52 6.39
C ILE A 560 30.17 25.49 7.49
N LEU A 561 29.23 24.59 7.27
CA LEU A 561 29.09 23.37 8.06
C LEU A 561 29.81 22.23 7.31
N SER A 562 30.77 21.65 7.93
CA SER A 562 31.57 20.55 7.38
C SER A 562 31.92 19.54 8.48
N LYS A 563 31.60 18.26 8.25
CA LYS A 563 31.91 17.15 9.17
C LYS A 563 31.60 17.46 10.63
N GLY A 564 30.39 17.95 10.91
CA GLY A 564 29.93 18.28 12.26
C GLY A 564 30.62 19.49 12.90
N ARG A 565 31.18 20.40 12.10
CA ARG A 565 31.85 21.62 12.55
C ARG A 565 31.37 22.85 11.77
N ILE A 566 31.20 23.95 12.47
CA ILE A 566 31.03 25.27 11.85
C ILE A 566 32.43 25.88 11.69
N GLU A 567 32.85 26.14 10.46
CA GLU A 567 34.19 26.57 10.11
C GLU A 567 34.13 27.83 9.22
N LEU A 568 35.24 28.59 9.22
CA LEU A 568 35.46 29.68 8.25
C LEU A 568 35.66 29.09 6.85
N ARG A 569 34.97 29.65 5.89
CA ARG A 569 35.09 29.26 4.48
C ARG A 569 36.50 29.40 3.98
N GLY A 570 37.07 28.31 3.47
CA GLY A 570 38.46 28.27 2.96
C GLY A 570 39.53 28.12 4.03
N VAL A 571 39.18 27.98 5.31
CA VAL A 571 40.13 27.76 6.41
C VAL A 571 39.76 26.48 7.18
N PRO A 572 40.13 25.31 6.69
CA PRO A 572 39.81 24.03 7.36
C PRO A 572 40.38 23.97 8.78
N GLY A 573 39.63 23.43 9.73
CA GLY A 573 40.02 23.33 11.15
C GLY A 573 39.83 24.59 11.97
N SER A 574 39.40 25.69 11.34
CA SER A 574 38.97 26.90 12.07
C SER A 574 37.55 26.70 12.61
N GLY A 575 37.25 27.33 13.70
CA GLY A 575 35.87 27.34 14.24
C GLY A 575 35.60 26.24 15.27
N MET A 576 34.31 25.83 15.41
CA MET A 576 33.82 25.02 16.54
C MET A 576 33.12 23.77 16.05
N SER A 577 33.20 22.67 16.84
CA SER A 577 32.32 21.52 16.67
C SER A 577 30.88 21.88 16.99
N ILE A 578 29.91 21.15 16.39
CA ILE A 578 28.50 21.30 16.74
C ILE A 578 28.31 21.11 18.25
N GLN A 579 28.97 20.10 18.86
CA GLN A 579 28.94 19.86 20.29
C GLN A 579 29.32 21.12 21.11
N ALA A 580 30.50 21.69 20.83
CA ALA A 580 30.96 22.88 21.55
C ALA A 580 30.06 24.09 21.33
N LEU A 581 29.54 24.24 20.11
CA LEU A 581 28.65 25.34 19.76
C LEU A 581 27.29 25.21 20.44
N VAL A 582 26.70 24.00 20.46
CA VAL A 582 25.41 23.76 21.13
C VAL A 582 25.53 23.91 22.65
N ALA A 583 26.60 23.39 23.26
CA ALA A 583 26.85 23.57 24.69
C ALA A 583 26.96 25.06 25.10
N GLN A 584 27.64 25.88 24.28
CA GLN A 584 27.70 27.32 24.50
C GLN A 584 26.36 28.00 24.22
N ALA A 585 25.63 27.54 23.18
CA ALA A 585 24.35 28.07 22.80
C ALA A 585 23.27 27.91 23.89
N GLU A 586 23.24 26.75 24.54
CA GLU A 586 22.30 26.49 25.65
C GLU A 586 22.42 27.50 26.80
N ALA A 587 23.66 27.91 27.11
CA ALA A 587 23.91 28.90 28.15
C ALA A 587 23.51 30.33 27.75
N ASP A 588 23.74 30.73 26.48
CA ASP A 588 23.66 32.11 26.05
C ASP A 588 22.43 32.43 25.18
N PHE A 589 21.89 31.44 24.43
CA PHE A 589 20.87 31.64 23.38
C PHE A 589 19.67 30.67 23.50
N GLY A 590 19.75 29.64 24.35
CA GLY A 590 18.73 28.61 24.50
C GLY A 590 18.93 27.39 23.56
N PRO A 591 18.01 26.39 23.61
CA PRO A 591 18.16 25.16 22.89
C PRO A 591 18.14 25.32 21.37
N VAL A 592 18.94 24.52 20.67
CA VAL A 592 19.02 24.51 19.21
C VAL A 592 18.10 23.42 18.64
N SER A 593 16.99 23.86 18.09
CA SER A 593 16.01 22.96 17.47
C SER A 593 15.49 23.58 16.17
N GLY A 594 14.96 22.74 15.28
CA GLY A 594 14.27 23.17 14.06
C GLY A 594 13.08 22.28 13.75
N SER A 595 12.05 22.86 13.17
CA SER A 595 10.84 22.16 12.74
C SER A 595 10.69 22.29 11.22
N GLY A 596 10.26 21.23 10.59
CA GLY A 596 10.01 21.19 9.15
C GLY A 596 8.71 20.51 8.82
N SER A 597 8.10 20.95 7.75
CA SER A 597 6.95 20.30 7.16
C SER A 597 7.20 20.09 5.66
N PHE A 598 6.55 19.11 5.14
CA PHE A 598 6.55 18.83 3.72
C PHE A 598 5.12 18.63 3.24
N THR A 599 4.79 19.24 2.13
CA THR A 599 3.53 19.04 1.41
C THR A 599 3.87 18.95 -0.07
N ASN A 600 3.34 17.95 -0.75
CA ASN A 600 3.51 17.86 -2.20
C ASN A 600 2.74 18.98 -2.90
N PRO A 601 3.37 19.72 -3.84
CA PRO A 601 2.66 20.70 -4.66
C PRO A 601 1.59 20.09 -5.57
N GLY A 602 1.60 18.74 -5.72
CA GLY A 602 0.70 17.98 -6.59
C GLY A 602 1.10 18.03 -8.07
N THR A 603 0.92 16.92 -8.74
CA THR A 603 0.97 16.84 -10.22
C THR A 603 -0.44 17.10 -10.73
N GLN A 604 -0.58 17.94 -11.75
CA GLN A 604 -1.89 18.28 -12.28
C GLN A 604 -2.23 17.38 -13.50
N ALA A 605 -3.42 16.79 -13.45
CA ALA A 605 -4.05 16.20 -14.63
C ALA A 605 -4.55 17.30 -15.58
N LEU A 606 -4.85 16.94 -16.81
CA LEU A 606 -5.62 17.81 -17.69
C LEU A 606 -7.00 18.06 -17.08
N PRO A 607 -7.45 19.32 -16.96
CA PRO A 607 -8.76 19.62 -16.41
C PRO A 607 -9.88 18.86 -17.13
N GLY A 608 -10.75 18.20 -16.36
CA GLY A 608 -11.91 17.50 -16.87
C GLY A 608 -11.66 16.10 -17.45
N CYS A 609 -10.42 15.59 -17.45
CA CYS A 609 -10.17 14.23 -17.93
C CYS A 609 -10.39 13.16 -16.84
N THR A 610 -10.53 13.53 -15.58
CA THR A 610 -10.79 12.62 -14.45
C THR A 610 -12.14 12.91 -13.78
N ALA A 611 -12.83 11.88 -13.32
CA ALA A 611 -14.02 12.01 -12.47
C ALA A 611 -14.03 10.93 -11.40
N GLY A 612 -14.44 11.29 -10.17
CA GLY A 612 -14.42 10.39 -9.02
C GLY A 612 -13.02 10.07 -8.49
N HIS A 613 -12.04 10.95 -8.73
CA HIS A 613 -10.65 10.76 -8.33
C HIS A 613 -10.28 11.58 -7.10
N PHE A 614 -9.52 10.97 -6.19
CA PHE A 614 -8.82 11.63 -5.08
C PHE A 614 -7.44 12.13 -5.50
N ILE A 615 -6.84 11.41 -6.46
CA ILE A 615 -5.53 11.70 -7.03
C ILE A 615 -5.74 11.83 -8.53
N ASP A 616 -5.64 13.04 -9.03
CA ASP A 616 -5.90 13.33 -10.44
C ASP A 616 -4.74 12.95 -11.38
N ALA A 617 -3.53 12.82 -10.86
CA ALA A 617 -2.34 12.46 -11.62
C ALA A 617 -1.36 11.63 -10.79
N ILE A 618 -0.46 10.93 -11.46
CA ILE A 618 0.59 10.14 -10.80
C ILE A 618 1.69 11.08 -10.31
N ASP A 619 1.75 11.26 -8.99
CA ASP A 619 2.87 11.95 -8.36
C ASP A 619 4.10 11.05 -8.30
N LEU A 620 5.26 11.61 -8.57
CA LEU A 620 6.56 10.97 -8.45
C LEU A 620 6.56 9.50 -8.94
N PRO A 621 6.45 9.26 -10.26
CA PRO A 621 6.43 7.91 -10.81
C PRO A 621 7.72 7.16 -10.49
N VAL A 622 7.58 5.88 -10.15
CA VAL A 622 8.66 4.91 -9.92
C VAL A 622 8.50 3.77 -10.91
N HIS A 623 9.58 3.41 -11.58
CA HIS A 623 9.55 2.42 -12.64
C HIS A 623 10.31 1.16 -12.24
N ALA A 624 9.88 0.01 -12.77
CA ALA A 624 10.59 -1.25 -12.68
C ALA A 624 10.55 -2.02 -14.00
N VAL A 625 11.61 -2.75 -14.26
CA VAL A 625 11.68 -3.76 -15.31
C VAL A 625 12.01 -5.09 -14.64
N HIS A 626 11.20 -6.11 -14.88
CA HIS A 626 11.41 -7.45 -14.34
C HIS A 626 11.65 -8.45 -15.48
N ASP A 627 12.72 -9.22 -15.34
CA ASP A 627 13.02 -10.38 -16.19
C ASP A 627 12.76 -11.66 -15.40
N CYS A 628 12.07 -12.61 -16.02
CA CYS A 628 11.78 -13.91 -15.46
C CYS A 628 12.12 -15.00 -16.45
N GLU A 629 12.84 -16.03 -16.00
CA GLU A 629 13.02 -17.29 -16.69
C GLU A 629 12.46 -18.42 -15.85
N LEU A 630 11.70 -19.32 -16.48
CA LEU A 630 11.05 -20.44 -15.78
C LEU A 630 11.04 -21.71 -16.61
N ALA A 631 10.84 -22.82 -15.92
CA ALA A 631 10.56 -24.11 -16.51
C ALA A 631 9.24 -24.67 -16.00
N ILE A 632 8.46 -25.32 -16.89
CA ILE A 632 7.18 -25.93 -16.56
C ILE A 632 7.27 -27.43 -16.81
N ASP A 633 6.93 -28.20 -15.81
CA ASP A 633 6.69 -29.64 -15.95
C ASP A 633 5.29 -29.82 -16.56
N SER A 634 5.24 -30.31 -17.80
CA SER A 634 3.98 -30.44 -18.54
C SER A 634 3.08 -31.57 -18.04
N GLU A 635 3.58 -32.50 -17.20
CA GLU A 635 2.78 -33.58 -16.62
C GLU A 635 2.10 -33.16 -15.32
N THR A 636 2.76 -32.28 -14.54
CA THR A 636 2.28 -31.88 -13.21
C THR A 636 1.75 -30.45 -13.17
N GLY A 637 2.09 -29.60 -14.15
CA GLY A 637 1.81 -28.16 -14.14
C GLY A 637 2.70 -27.37 -13.18
N HIS A 638 3.73 -27.99 -12.59
CA HIS A 638 4.64 -27.29 -11.67
C HIS A 638 5.50 -26.27 -12.41
N VAL A 639 5.56 -25.06 -11.87
CA VAL A 639 6.39 -23.95 -12.38
C VAL A 639 7.59 -23.76 -11.48
N GLU A 640 8.78 -23.93 -12.03
CA GLU A 640 10.07 -23.61 -11.36
C GLU A 640 10.65 -22.32 -11.93
N ILE A 641 10.93 -21.35 -11.07
CA ILE A 641 11.61 -20.11 -11.47
C ILE A 641 13.12 -20.39 -11.54
N LEU A 642 13.69 -20.29 -12.73
CA LEU A 642 15.11 -20.55 -12.96
C LEU A 642 15.99 -19.32 -12.68
N SER A 643 15.48 -18.13 -13.03
CA SER A 643 16.17 -16.86 -12.83
C SER A 643 15.16 -15.73 -12.68
N TYR A 644 15.47 -14.77 -11.80
CA TYR A 644 14.65 -13.59 -11.62
C TYR A 644 15.52 -12.34 -11.42
N ARG A 645 15.27 -11.31 -12.23
CA ARG A 645 16.00 -10.04 -12.13
C ARG A 645 15.04 -8.87 -12.03
N VAL A 646 15.43 -7.88 -11.22
CA VAL A 646 14.73 -6.60 -11.05
C VAL A 646 15.66 -5.45 -11.38
N ILE A 647 15.26 -4.61 -12.32
CA ILE A 647 15.86 -3.28 -12.51
C ILE A 647 14.85 -2.28 -11.95
N GLN A 648 15.23 -1.55 -10.91
CA GLN A 648 14.32 -0.68 -10.18
C GLN A 648 14.84 0.75 -10.09
N ASP A 649 14.00 1.71 -10.47
CA ASP A 649 14.20 3.13 -10.21
C ASP A 649 14.10 3.42 -8.70
N VAL A 650 15.13 4.06 -8.15
CA VAL A 650 15.24 4.39 -6.72
C VAL A 650 15.61 5.86 -6.47
N GLY A 651 15.75 6.66 -7.55
CA GLY A 651 16.31 7.99 -7.46
C GLY A 651 17.77 7.93 -6.98
N LEU A 652 18.04 8.27 -5.72
CA LEU A 652 19.33 8.03 -5.06
C LEU A 652 19.21 6.87 -4.07
N ALA A 653 20.07 5.88 -4.18
CA ALA A 653 20.09 4.71 -3.29
C ALA A 653 20.83 5.04 -1.98
N LEU A 654 20.17 5.62 -0.98
CA LEU A 654 20.77 5.96 0.32
C LEU A 654 21.41 4.75 1.02
N ASN A 655 20.71 3.60 1.00
CA ASN A 655 21.19 2.35 1.59
C ASN A 655 20.89 1.19 0.63
N PRO A 656 21.77 0.88 -0.31
CA PRO A 656 21.59 -0.20 -1.29
C PRO A 656 21.25 -1.55 -0.67
N ARG A 657 21.86 -1.87 0.49
CA ARG A 657 21.59 -3.12 1.22
C ARG A 657 20.16 -3.20 1.75
N ALA A 658 19.62 -2.10 2.27
CA ALA A 658 18.23 -2.04 2.73
C ALA A 658 17.25 -2.16 1.56
N ILE A 659 17.54 -1.51 0.44
CA ILE A 659 16.74 -1.59 -0.79
C ILE A 659 16.73 -3.02 -1.33
N HIS A 660 17.89 -3.70 -1.37
CA HIS A 660 17.96 -5.11 -1.75
C HIS A 660 17.02 -5.98 -0.91
N GLY A 661 16.99 -5.79 0.40
CA GLY A 661 16.05 -6.51 1.28
C GLY A 661 14.58 -6.27 0.92
N GLN A 662 14.22 -5.05 0.48
CA GLN A 662 12.87 -4.74 0.02
C GLN A 662 12.56 -5.39 -1.34
N ILE A 663 13.52 -5.44 -2.25
CA ILE A 663 13.37 -6.09 -3.57
C ILE A 663 13.17 -7.60 -3.37
N GLN A 664 14.06 -8.27 -2.63
CA GLN A 664 13.97 -9.70 -2.34
C GLN A 664 12.63 -10.05 -1.70
N GLY A 665 12.20 -9.30 -0.67
CA GLY A 665 10.93 -9.54 0.02
C GLY A 665 9.70 -9.26 -0.85
N GLY A 666 9.77 -8.27 -1.75
CA GLY A 666 8.69 -7.97 -2.70
C GLY A 666 8.52 -9.04 -3.77
N VAL A 667 9.63 -9.55 -4.32
CA VAL A 667 9.59 -10.63 -5.31
C VAL A 667 9.04 -11.91 -4.70
N VAL A 668 9.53 -12.33 -3.52
CA VAL A 668 9.03 -13.55 -2.86
C VAL A 668 7.54 -13.45 -2.53
N GLN A 669 7.07 -12.28 -2.07
CA GLN A 669 5.65 -12.06 -1.83
C GLN A 669 4.82 -12.10 -3.13
N GLY A 670 5.39 -11.59 -4.23
CA GLY A 670 4.77 -11.68 -5.56
C GLY A 670 4.76 -13.08 -6.17
N LEU A 671 5.77 -13.93 -5.84
CA LEU A 671 5.76 -15.36 -6.21
C LEU A 671 4.56 -16.07 -5.60
N GLY A 672 4.29 -15.82 -4.32
CA GLY A 672 3.10 -16.36 -3.66
C GLY A 672 1.82 -15.97 -4.38
N TYR A 673 1.66 -14.68 -4.69
CA TYR A 673 0.50 -14.17 -5.44
C TYR A 673 0.36 -14.80 -6.83
N ALA A 674 1.47 -14.99 -7.53
CA ALA A 674 1.45 -15.51 -8.90
C ALA A 674 1.16 -17.01 -8.96
N LEU A 675 1.60 -17.80 -7.98
CA LEU A 675 1.69 -19.26 -8.11
C LEU A 675 0.85 -20.07 -7.10
N GLN A 676 0.52 -19.51 -5.91
CA GLN A 676 -0.02 -20.37 -4.84
C GLN A 676 -0.99 -19.73 -3.84
N GLU A 677 -0.95 -18.42 -3.66
CA GLU A 677 -1.79 -17.73 -2.67
C GLU A 677 -3.17 -17.40 -3.26
N GLU A 678 -4.21 -17.95 -2.69
CA GLU A 678 -5.60 -17.67 -3.07
C GLU A 678 -6.51 -17.81 -1.88
N ILE A 679 -7.41 -16.84 -1.68
CA ILE A 679 -8.53 -16.95 -0.74
C ILE A 679 -9.80 -17.13 -1.54
N SER A 680 -10.46 -18.28 -1.35
CA SER A 680 -11.77 -18.56 -1.91
C SER A 680 -12.89 -18.33 -0.88
N ILE A 681 -14.07 -18.03 -1.38
CA ILE A 681 -15.28 -17.82 -0.57
C ILE A 681 -16.12 -19.09 -0.61
N ASN A 682 -16.50 -19.61 0.56
CA ASN A 682 -17.45 -20.70 0.70
C ASN A 682 -18.88 -20.21 0.44
N GLU A 683 -19.83 -21.14 0.20
CA GLU A 683 -21.24 -20.84 0.02
C GLU A 683 -21.85 -20.07 1.20
N ASN A 684 -21.33 -20.25 2.41
CA ASN A 684 -21.74 -19.50 3.59
C ASN A 684 -21.00 -18.15 3.76
N GLY A 685 -20.32 -17.65 2.74
CA GLY A 685 -19.63 -16.38 2.74
C GLY A 685 -18.30 -16.34 3.54
N SER A 686 -17.91 -17.44 4.20
CA SER A 686 -16.65 -17.49 4.94
C SER A 686 -15.46 -17.72 4.01
N PHE A 687 -14.26 -17.27 4.43
CA PHE A 687 -13.03 -17.65 3.75
C PHE A 687 -12.74 -19.15 3.96
N ALA A 688 -12.40 -19.84 2.89
CA ALA A 688 -12.05 -21.27 2.96
C ALA A 688 -10.69 -21.46 3.63
N GLN A 689 -9.75 -20.55 3.43
CA GLN A 689 -8.41 -20.59 4.00
C GLN A 689 -8.38 -19.82 5.33
N LYS A 690 -8.34 -20.55 6.45
CA LYS A 690 -8.44 -20.00 7.81
C LYS A 690 -7.12 -19.87 8.56
N GLY A 691 -6.02 -20.36 7.99
CA GLY A 691 -4.70 -20.37 8.63
C GLY A 691 -3.62 -20.92 7.70
N PHE A 692 -2.40 -21.01 8.19
CA PHE A 692 -1.24 -21.48 7.40
C PHE A 692 -1.32 -22.94 6.92
N GLU A 693 -2.18 -23.74 7.51
CA GLU A 693 -2.44 -25.10 7.09
C GLU A 693 -3.16 -25.18 5.75
N THR A 694 -3.91 -24.15 5.39
CA THR A 694 -4.71 -24.09 4.16
C THR A 694 -4.31 -22.92 3.24
N TYR A 695 -3.79 -21.83 3.79
CA TYR A 695 -3.27 -20.70 3.03
C TYR A 695 -1.75 -20.79 2.91
N ARG A 696 -1.29 -21.16 1.72
CA ARG A 696 0.14 -21.43 1.47
C ARG A 696 0.86 -20.14 1.06
N ILE A 697 1.85 -19.76 1.86
CA ILE A 697 2.81 -18.70 1.52
C ILE A 697 4.12 -19.31 1.05
N PRO A 698 4.94 -18.60 0.25
CA PRO A 698 6.27 -19.06 -0.12
C PRO A 698 7.13 -19.38 1.11
N THR A 699 7.77 -20.52 1.08
CA THR A 699 8.72 -20.97 2.10
C THR A 699 10.15 -20.54 1.73
N ALA A 700 11.12 -20.82 2.60
CA ALA A 700 12.53 -20.59 2.30
C ALA A 700 13.04 -21.43 1.10
N LEU A 701 12.36 -22.54 0.77
CA LEU A 701 12.69 -23.36 -0.40
C LEU A 701 12.17 -22.76 -1.71
N ASP A 702 11.09 -22.00 -1.65
CA ASP A 702 10.50 -21.32 -2.80
C ASP A 702 11.22 -19.98 -3.09
N ALA A 703 11.95 -19.44 -2.10
CA ALA A 703 12.68 -18.19 -2.22
C ALA A 703 13.97 -18.39 -3.04
N LEU A 704 14.05 -17.69 -4.16
CA LEU A 704 15.26 -17.69 -5.01
C LEU A 704 16.09 -16.44 -4.77
N PRO A 705 17.40 -16.44 -5.04
CA PRO A 705 18.21 -15.23 -5.13
C PRO A 705 17.69 -14.34 -6.26
N VAL A 706 17.36 -13.09 -5.93
CA VAL A 706 16.93 -12.10 -6.92
C VAL A 706 18.13 -11.28 -7.33
N GLU A 707 18.46 -11.29 -8.62
CA GLU A 707 19.41 -10.34 -9.19
C GLU A 707 18.74 -8.95 -9.26
N PHE A 708 19.48 -7.90 -8.95
CA PHE A 708 18.92 -6.55 -9.00
C PHE A 708 19.89 -5.52 -9.53
N VAL A 709 19.36 -4.51 -10.19
CA VAL A 709 20.05 -3.30 -10.60
C VAL A 709 19.27 -2.10 -10.07
N LEU A 710 19.94 -1.25 -9.30
CA LEU A 710 19.39 0.02 -8.85
C LEU A 710 19.61 1.07 -9.93
N TYR A 711 18.54 1.58 -10.51
CA TYR A 711 18.59 2.65 -11.49
C TYR A 711 18.51 3.98 -10.74
N GLU A 712 19.55 4.78 -10.85
CA GLU A 712 19.67 6.09 -10.21
C GLU A 712 19.59 7.22 -11.23
N GLY A 713 19.27 8.42 -10.78
CA GLY A 713 19.24 9.62 -11.63
C GLY A 713 17.90 9.97 -12.22
N ALA A 714 16.82 9.21 -11.93
CA ALA A 714 15.47 9.62 -12.28
C ALA A 714 15.02 10.85 -11.46
N PRO A 715 14.23 11.77 -12.04
CA PRO A 715 13.73 12.95 -11.32
C PRO A 715 13.02 12.58 -10.02
N SER A 716 13.30 13.32 -8.93
CA SER A 716 12.68 13.13 -7.63
C SER A 716 12.55 14.43 -6.85
N CYS A 717 11.42 14.61 -6.16
CA CYS A 717 11.20 15.66 -5.16
C CYS A 717 11.61 15.22 -3.74
N GLY A 718 12.08 13.98 -3.57
CA GLY A 718 12.53 13.48 -2.27
C GLY A 718 13.85 14.13 -1.82
N PRO A 719 14.16 14.07 -0.51
CA PRO A 719 15.40 14.61 0.02
C PRO A 719 16.59 13.94 -0.65
N LEU A 720 17.60 14.72 -1.02
CA LEU A 720 18.81 14.21 -1.70
C LEU A 720 18.53 13.50 -3.04
N GLY A 721 17.31 13.54 -3.56
CA GLY A 721 16.92 12.86 -4.79
C GLY A 721 16.45 11.40 -4.63
N VAL A 722 16.09 10.97 -3.42
CA VAL A 722 15.60 9.60 -3.16
C VAL A 722 14.18 9.40 -3.71
N LYS A 723 13.83 8.14 -4.00
CA LYS A 723 12.47 7.66 -4.21
C LYS A 723 12.11 6.54 -3.23
N GLY A 724 10.83 6.24 -3.09
CA GLY A 724 10.37 5.09 -2.31
C GLY A 724 10.66 3.79 -3.03
N ALA A 725 11.14 2.79 -2.30
CA ALA A 725 11.54 1.49 -2.86
C ALA A 725 10.76 0.31 -2.28
N GLY A 726 9.73 0.57 -1.45
CA GLY A 726 9.07 -0.49 -0.67
C GLY A 726 8.01 -1.28 -1.42
N GLU A 727 7.26 -0.68 -2.33
CA GLU A 727 6.10 -1.29 -2.98
C GLU A 727 6.40 -1.81 -4.39
N ILE A 728 7.12 -1.04 -5.19
CA ILE A 728 7.40 -1.38 -6.59
C ILE A 728 7.97 -2.79 -6.82
N PRO A 729 8.75 -3.41 -5.91
CA PRO A 729 9.31 -4.75 -6.15
C PRO A 729 8.28 -5.88 -6.32
N ILE A 730 7.05 -5.73 -5.86
CA ILE A 730 6.00 -6.74 -6.07
C ILE A 730 5.22 -6.52 -7.37
N LEU A 731 5.25 -5.29 -7.90
CA LEU A 731 4.34 -4.82 -8.95
C LEU A 731 4.28 -5.73 -10.17
N ASN A 732 5.43 -6.09 -10.72
CA ASN A 732 5.53 -6.83 -11.98
C ASN A 732 5.60 -8.34 -11.81
N VAL A 733 5.66 -8.89 -10.57
CA VAL A 733 5.98 -10.30 -10.39
C VAL A 733 4.93 -11.21 -11.02
N GLY A 734 3.65 -10.94 -10.76
CA GLY A 734 2.56 -11.68 -11.39
C GLY A 734 2.58 -11.57 -12.92
N ALA A 735 2.85 -10.37 -13.44
CA ALA A 735 2.97 -10.13 -14.87
C ALA A 735 4.14 -10.91 -15.50
N ALA A 736 5.33 -10.80 -14.89
CA ALA A 736 6.53 -11.46 -15.41
C ALA A 736 6.37 -12.99 -15.47
N ILE A 737 5.83 -13.59 -14.40
CA ILE A 737 5.61 -15.04 -14.37
C ILE A 737 4.55 -15.44 -15.40
N ALA A 738 3.42 -14.72 -15.47
CA ALA A 738 2.36 -15.03 -16.42
C ALA A 738 2.80 -14.89 -17.89
N CYS A 739 3.55 -13.84 -18.23
CA CYS A 739 4.13 -13.66 -19.56
C CYS A 739 5.14 -14.75 -19.90
N ALA A 740 5.95 -15.20 -18.93
CA ALA A 740 6.88 -16.30 -19.15
C ALA A 740 6.15 -17.64 -19.32
N VAL A 741 5.05 -17.89 -18.60
CA VAL A 741 4.18 -19.06 -18.81
C VAL A 741 3.53 -19.01 -20.21
N ALA A 742 3.00 -17.84 -20.60
CA ALA A 742 2.44 -17.66 -21.95
C ALA A 742 3.49 -17.89 -23.04
N ASN A 743 4.74 -17.44 -22.82
CA ASN A 743 5.85 -17.71 -23.74
C ASN A 743 6.20 -19.20 -23.84
N ALA A 744 6.22 -19.92 -22.70
CA ALA A 744 6.53 -21.35 -22.64
C ALA A 744 5.47 -22.22 -23.32
N THR A 745 4.19 -21.87 -23.13
CA THR A 745 3.06 -22.69 -23.58
C THR A 745 2.51 -22.27 -24.95
N GLY A 746 2.83 -21.05 -25.39
CA GLY A 746 2.21 -20.43 -26.59
C GLY A 746 0.74 -20.05 -26.40
N GLN A 747 0.22 -20.12 -25.18
CA GLN A 747 -1.16 -19.81 -24.84
C GLN A 747 -1.24 -18.55 -23.96
N PRO A 748 -2.26 -17.69 -24.12
CA PRO A 748 -2.44 -16.55 -23.24
C PRO A 748 -2.80 -17.00 -21.82
N VAL A 749 -2.47 -16.18 -20.82
CA VAL A 749 -2.83 -16.38 -19.41
C VAL A 749 -3.89 -15.35 -19.04
N HIS A 750 -5.04 -15.83 -18.55
CA HIS A 750 -6.19 -14.97 -18.23
C HIS A 750 -6.43 -14.80 -16.71
N GLN A 751 -5.80 -15.61 -15.86
CA GLN A 751 -6.07 -15.59 -14.43
C GLN A 751 -4.84 -15.85 -13.56
N LEU A 752 -4.82 -15.26 -12.33
CA LEU A 752 -3.90 -15.57 -11.24
C LEU A 752 -4.68 -16.05 -10.00
N PRO A 753 -4.05 -16.90 -9.14
CA PRO A 753 -2.72 -17.50 -9.26
C PRO A 753 -2.66 -18.65 -10.28
N LEU A 754 -1.47 -18.93 -10.79
CA LEU A 754 -1.13 -20.01 -11.70
C LEU A 754 -0.83 -21.30 -10.91
N THR A 755 -1.83 -21.83 -10.24
CA THR A 755 -1.68 -23.11 -9.55
C THR A 755 -1.45 -24.25 -10.56
N PRO A 756 -0.79 -25.38 -10.17
CA PRO A 756 -0.51 -26.47 -11.10
C PRO A 756 -1.71 -26.94 -11.93
N PRO A 757 -2.93 -27.12 -11.37
CA PRO A 757 -4.10 -27.45 -12.19
C PRO A 757 -4.46 -26.40 -13.25
N LYS A 758 -4.32 -25.09 -12.93
CA LYS A 758 -4.57 -24.02 -13.89
C LYS A 758 -3.52 -23.99 -15.00
N VAL A 759 -2.25 -24.23 -14.66
CA VAL A 759 -1.16 -24.34 -15.65
C VAL A 759 -1.41 -25.51 -16.63
N LEU A 760 -1.87 -26.66 -16.14
CA LEU A 760 -2.26 -27.77 -17.02
C LEU A 760 -3.43 -27.40 -17.95
N GLN A 761 -4.41 -26.63 -17.47
CA GLN A 761 -5.50 -26.12 -18.32
C GLN A 761 -4.98 -25.19 -19.43
N ILE A 762 -3.99 -24.33 -19.12
CA ILE A 762 -3.34 -23.47 -20.11
C ILE A 762 -2.60 -24.31 -21.16
N ILE A 763 -1.81 -25.30 -20.75
CA ILE A 763 -1.08 -26.21 -21.66
C ILE A 763 -2.07 -26.92 -22.62
N ASP A 764 -3.21 -27.34 -22.10
CA ASP A 764 -4.25 -28.04 -22.88
C ASP A 764 -5.09 -27.07 -23.77
N GLY A 765 -4.85 -25.76 -23.73
CA GLY A 765 -5.65 -24.76 -24.43
C GLY A 765 -7.09 -24.62 -23.90
N LYS A 766 -7.31 -24.96 -22.63
CA LYS A 766 -8.64 -24.93 -21.97
C LYS A 766 -8.84 -23.71 -21.07
N ASP A 767 -7.82 -22.86 -20.92
CA ASP A 767 -7.95 -21.60 -20.18
C ASP A 767 -8.77 -20.62 -21.02
N ALA A 768 -10.05 -20.48 -20.68
CA ALA A 768 -10.95 -19.58 -21.38
C ALA A 768 -10.90 -18.18 -20.74
N PRO A 769 -10.94 -17.11 -21.53
CA PRO A 769 -11.08 -15.76 -21.00
C PRO A 769 -12.37 -15.64 -20.21
N LEU A 770 -12.32 -14.86 -19.14
CA LEU A 770 -13.48 -14.53 -18.34
C LEU A 770 -14.61 -13.95 -19.21
N ASN A 771 -15.83 -14.40 -18.99
CA ASN A 771 -17.02 -13.74 -19.57
C ASN A 771 -17.31 -12.48 -18.74
N PHE A 772 -16.68 -11.36 -19.16
CA PHE A 772 -16.82 -10.09 -18.46
C PHE A 772 -18.29 -9.61 -18.48
N PRO A 773 -18.90 -9.29 -17.34
CA PRO A 773 -20.30 -8.92 -17.28
C PRO A 773 -20.58 -7.64 -18.09
N HIS A 774 -21.79 -7.59 -18.66
CA HIS A 774 -22.19 -6.45 -19.48
C HIS A 774 -22.57 -5.27 -18.57
N ILE A 775 -21.67 -4.31 -18.44
CA ILE A 775 -21.89 -3.11 -17.65
C ILE A 775 -22.58 -2.08 -18.53
N LYS A 776 -23.82 -1.70 -18.21
CA LYS A 776 -24.45 -0.51 -18.80
C LYS A 776 -23.74 0.73 -18.26
N SER A 777 -22.70 1.20 -18.95
CA SER A 777 -22.08 2.48 -18.61
C SER A 777 -22.95 3.64 -19.07
N ASN A 778 -23.23 4.59 -18.19
CA ASN A 778 -23.93 5.84 -18.53
C ASN A 778 -23.05 6.83 -19.35
N TRP A 779 -22.06 6.32 -20.05
CA TRP A 779 -21.05 7.08 -20.77
C TRP A 779 -21.54 7.90 -21.97
N LYS A 780 -22.85 7.80 -22.30
CA LYS A 780 -23.38 8.46 -23.50
C LYS A 780 -23.52 9.98 -23.39
N ASP A 781 -23.46 10.58 -22.21
CA ASP A 781 -23.83 11.98 -22.01
C ASP A 781 -22.71 12.97 -21.67
N ASN A 782 -21.46 12.53 -21.53
CA ASN A 782 -20.34 13.43 -21.26
C ASN A 782 -19.40 13.60 -22.47
N THR A 783 -19.90 14.07 -23.58
CA THR A 783 -19.07 14.71 -24.60
C THR A 783 -18.70 16.10 -24.09
N ILE A 784 -17.61 16.19 -23.32
CA ILE A 784 -16.94 17.47 -23.08
C ILE A 784 -16.27 17.85 -24.40
N GLY A 785 -16.91 18.73 -25.14
CA GLY A 785 -16.33 19.33 -26.36
C GLY A 785 -15.11 20.15 -25.93
N PHE A 786 -13.94 19.73 -26.38
CA PHE A 786 -12.74 20.56 -26.34
C PHE A 786 -12.86 21.58 -27.51
N ALA A 787 -12.98 22.88 -27.19
CA ALA A 787 -12.71 23.96 -28.08
C ALA A 787 -11.22 24.29 -28.09
#